data_bd04c621d657524f2352387bf1ca9ed2
#
_entry.id   bd04c621d657524f2352387bf1ca9ed2
#
_cell.length_a   1.000
_cell.length_b   1.000
_cell.length_c   1.000
_cell.angle_alpha   90.00
_cell.angle_beta   90.00
_cell.angle_gamma   90.00
#
_symmetry.space_group_name_H-M   'P 1'
#
loop_
_entity.id
_entity.type
_entity.pdbx_description
1 polymer ?
#
loop_
_entity_poly.entity_id
_entity_poly.type
_entity_poly.pdbx_seq_one_letter_code
_entity_poly.pdbx_strand_id
1 'polypeptide(L)'
;MQIDNLKNSKAIETLLPKYRANINDYVITLGGDKLLFTVELEGTSFTSVSDEELKTYFSSLDDFFLNLGKEYGGKLAIWTHIVKKRDELEQKYKFHSKFIQNFTDKYLSGFTNQNFFKTSYFITFVLKYNDLNDGLASCDSILAQANTLLNRYDGKLLSILDITDSVSICENNEFLSYLLNGTYQTITLNDSEVLDSVCNSDLFFNYDYFEIRNKESTISKYGTAYFLKSYPARTTLGMWDFLLELPYEFILSQSFIFTTAQKSIRAIEIQENKLSSSGDSATYQLEELEEARAYLSSGEIAFGDYQASILIFGETAKAAVDNGAKVISAFTDKGRGARWSRAAIESIYAFLSIMPDSKFRPLSSVRGSTSLVCGFSLHNYFSGKALGNPIGDGSAIMPLKTPTQGLYYLNTHYTPLKVNALGEFIAGHFLMLGATGTGKTTLEATIVAFLQRFNPQLFVMDYKRSTELYMRAYGATYFTFESGVDTGLNPFQLEEVASQDLLQFLYSWVISCSRDHNGLISDEDRMLIKEAVDAVMKLDIEERRFSMLLQVIPRSTPLYIRLRKWSHFEGGELAWIVDSPKNLFNPYDFDKIGFDTTTFLETQGHEGTEPLFSVLLYYKDLMKKSGRLLLSIVEEFYIPCSYPTTEQMIKRTLKTGRLTGEFLGLVSQSPADAIRSNIFEPIVEQTSTKIMLPNPDAEYKGSYERIGLSRKDFYLLKGLDKESRKFLVKQSGSSTLAHFDLSHCKEFLPIISGSTLGQQECEKIRSIYGDDPDIWIPLFLERMEEIKKEKAALKQNSQQNL
;
A
#
# COMPACT_ATOMS: atom_id res chain seq x y z
N MET A 1 -21.90 33.76 37.97
CA MET A 1 -20.87 32.96 37.30
C MET A 1 -20.70 33.26 35.78
N GLN A 2 -21.77 33.43 34.99
CA GLN A 2 -21.62 33.76 33.54
C GLN A 2 -21.08 35.18 33.24
N ILE A 3 -21.37 36.15 34.07
CA ILE A 3 -20.96 37.56 33.82
C ILE A 3 -19.50 37.83 34.20
N ASP A 4 -18.93 37.09 35.17
CA ASP A 4 -17.53 37.23 35.55
C ASP A 4 -16.59 36.57 34.52
N ASN A 5 -17.05 35.55 33.81
CA ASN A 5 -16.28 34.91 32.71
C ASN A 5 -16.15 35.82 31.48
N LEU A 6 -17.14 36.67 31.18
CA LEU A 6 -17.08 37.62 30.07
C LEU A 6 -16.06 38.75 30.30
N LYS A 7 -15.81 39.13 31.58
CA LYS A 7 -14.83 40.18 31.92
C LYS A 7 -13.37 39.74 31.75
N ASN A 8 -13.10 38.42 31.74
CA ASN A 8 -11.76 37.85 31.57
C ASN A 8 -11.54 37.24 30.19
N SER A 9 -12.49 37.29 29.26
CA SER A 9 -12.30 36.84 27.88
C SER A 9 -11.36 37.81 27.14
N LYS A 10 -10.32 37.29 26.55
CA LYS A 10 -9.44 38.01 25.59
C LYS A 10 -9.74 37.45 24.21
N ALA A 11 -9.81 38.33 23.24
CA ALA A 11 -9.85 37.90 21.84
C ALA A 11 -8.59 37.10 21.51
N ILE A 12 -8.76 35.85 21.03
CA ILE A 12 -7.67 34.93 20.78
C ILE A 12 -6.64 35.52 19.78
N GLU A 13 -7.11 36.33 18.84
CA GLU A 13 -6.31 37.02 17.81
C GLU A 13 -5.21 37.88 18.44
N THR A 14 -5.42 38.41 19.66
CA THR A 14 -4.40 39.22 20.37
C THR A 14 -3.24 38.40 20.91
N LEU A 15 -3.44 37.09 21.06
CA LEU A 15 -2.45 36.15 21.61
C LEU A 15 -1.70 35.39 20.50
N LEU A 16 -2.31 35.27 19.32
CA LEU A 16 -1.72 34.58 18.17
C LEU A 16 -0.66 35.43 17.46
N PRO A 17 0.26 34.80 16.70
CA PRO A 17 1.10 35.49 15.74
C PRO A 17 0.24 36.22 14.71
N LYS A 18 0.75 37.38 14.24
CA LYS A 18 0.04 38.18 13.24
C LYS A 18 0.25 37.60 11.84
N TYR A 19 -0.53 36.61 11.45
CA TYR A 19 -0.60 36.09 10.09
C TYR A 19 -1.35 37.10 9.21
N ARG A 20 -0.66 37.72 8.23
CA ARG A 20 -1.21 38.87 7.46
C ARG A 20 -1.79 38.40 6.11
N ALA A 21 -0.93 38.22 5.12
CA ALA A 21 -1.37 37.98 3.74
C ALA A 21 -0.53 36.92 3.05
N ASN A 22 -1.14 36.16 2.16
CA ASN A 22 -0.45 35.37 1.17
C ASN A 22 0.14 36.30 0.10
N ILE A 23 1.46 36.26 -0.12
CA ILE A 23 2.14 37.17 -1.06
C ILE A 23 2.57 36.48 -2.35
N ASN A 24 2.61 35.19 -2.35
CA ASN A 24 2.78 34.32 -3.53
C ASN A 24 2.07 33.00 -3.24
N ASP A 25 2.28 31.99 -4.11
CA ASP A 25 1.58 30.71 -4.05
C ASP A 25 1.79 29.95 -2.74
N TYR A 26 2.85 30.19 -1.97
CA TYR A 26 3.19 29.39 -0.80
C TYR A 26 3.70 30.18 0.42
N VAL A 27 3.92 31.49 0.32
CA VAL A 27 4.47 32.29 1.41
C VAL A 27 3.43 33.19 2.03
N ILE A 28 3.35 33.21 3.34
CA ILE A 28 2.54 34.10 4.18
C ILE A 28 3.45 35.12 4.86
N THR A 29 3.04 36.40 4.83
CA THR A 29 3.70 37.46 5.62
C THR A 29 3.17 37.47 7.05
N LEU A 30 4.09 37.74 7.99
CA LEU A 30 3.77 37.91 9.41
C LEU A 30 4.14 39.31 9.90
N GLY A 31 3.60 39.68 11.06
CA GLY A 31 4.04 40.89 11.76
C GLY A 31 5.52 40.81 12.19
N GLY A 32 6.24 41.94 12.09
CA GLY A 32 7.65 42.03 12.49
C GLY A 32 8.63 41.54 11.43
N ASP A 33 8.31 41.77 10.17
CA ASP A 33 9.13 41.52 8.97
C ASP A 33 9.58 40.04 8.90
N LYS A 34 8.60 39.13 8.91
CA LYS A 34 8.81 37.70 8.82
C LYS A 34 7.98 37.08 7.69
N LEU A 35 8.49 36.02 7.12
CA LEU A 35 7.85 35.16 6.14
C LEU A 35 7.65 33.77 6.70
N LEU A 36 6.55 33.13 6.33
CA LEU A 36 6.23 31.75 6.73
C LEU A 36 5.85 30.92 5.52
N PHE A 37 6.37 29.69 5.46
CA PHE A 37 5.88 28.65 4.55
C PHE A 37 6.00 27.28 5.20
N THR A 38 5.19 26.31 4.73
CA THR A 38 5.13 24.97 5.32
C THR A 38 5.27 23.89 4.26
N VAL A 39 5.98 22.81 4.61
CA VAL A 39 6.03 21.58 3.84
C VAL A 39 5.36 20.46 4.63
N GLU A 40 4.57 19.63 3.96
CA GLU A 40 3.99 18.39 4.51
C GLU A 40 4.82 17.20 4.02
N LEU A 41 5.07 16.22 4.91
CA LEU A 41 5.82 15.00 4.64
C LEU A 41 5.01 13.80 5.12
N GLU A 42 4.98 12.71 4.32
CA GLU A 42 4.33 11.46 4.76
C GLU A 42 5.25 10.63 5.66
N GLY A 43 6.55 10.81 5.53
CA GLY A 43 7.55 10.02 6.24
C GLY A 43 7.96 8.75 5.50
N THR A 44 8.77 7.93 6.17
CA THR A 44 9.28 6.67 5.60
C THR A 44 8.97 5.46 6.46
N SER A 45 8.78 4.30 5.82
CA SER A 45 8.58 3.04 6.53
C SER A 45 9.88 2.57 7.18
N PHE A 46 9.99 2.76 8.49
CA PHE A 46 11.19 2.41 9.26
C PHE A 46 11.25 0.92 9.64
N THR A 47 10.14 0.21 9.55
CA THR A 47 10.05 -1.21 9.91
C THR A 47 10.73 -2.12 8.91
N SER A 48 10.87 -1.69 7.66
CA SER A 48 11.46 -2.45 6.55
C SER A 48 12.87 -2.04 6.17
N VAL A 49 13.32 -0.90 6.64
CA VAL A 49 14.61 -0.30 6.29
C VAL A 49 15.71 -0.81 7.24
N SER A 50 16.91 -1.03 6.73
CA SER A 50 18.07 -1.45 7.54
C SER A 50 18.49 -0.35 8.52
N ASP A 51 19.16 -0.75 9.61
CA ASP A 51 19.66 0.24 10.59
C ASP A 51 20.71 1.17 9.98
N GLU A 52 21.45 0.73 8.97
CA GLU A 52 22.44 1.54 8.24
C GLU A 52 21.75 2.60 7.36
N GLU A 53 20.69 2.22 6.66
CA GLU A 53 19.89 3.17 5.90
C GLU A 53 19.18 4.18 6.80
N LEU A 54 18.63 3.76 7.94
CA LEU A 54 18.02 4.67 8.91
C LEU A 54 19.04 5.69 9.45
N LYS A 55 20.27 5.27 9.70
CA LYS A 55 21.37 6.18 10.07
C LYS A 55 21.67 7.19 8.96
N THR A 56 21.68 6.74 7.71
CA THR A 56 21.89 7.62 6.55
C THR A 56 20.77 8.65 6.42
N TYR A 57 19.51 8.24 6.62
CA TYR A 57 18.36 9.14 6.61
C TYR A 57 18.44 10.18 7.72
N PHE A 58 18.82 9.74 8.91
CA PHE A 58 19.05 10.62 10.06
C PHE A 58 20.16 11.64 9.79
N SER A 59 21.33 11.20 9.30
CA SER A 59 22.43 12.11 8.98
C SER A 59 22.01 13.15 7.93
N SER A 60 21.28 12.74 6.89
CA SER A 60 20.80 13.68 5.88
C SER A 60 19.83 14.74 6.45
N LEU A 61 18.97 14.35 7.40
CA LEU A 61 18.04 15.27 8.04
C LEU A 61 18.77 16.21 9.01
N ASP A 62 19.75 15.69 9.77
CA ASP A 62 20.58 16.49 10.68
C ASP A 62 21.44 17.50 9.91
N ASP A 63 22.09 17.06 8.83
CA ASP A 63 22.86 17.93 7.92
C ASP A 63 21.99 19.05 7.32
N PHE A 64 20.74 18.75 6.95
CA PHE A 64 19.81 19.75 6.44
C PHE A 64 19.56 20.86 7.47
N PHE A 65 19.19 20.51 8.71
CA PHE A 65 18.95 21.51 9.75
C PHE A 65 20.25 22.23 10.17
N LEU A 66 21.38 21.53 10.18
CA LEU A 66 22.68 22.10 10.45
C LEU A 66 23.04 23.19 9.42
N ASN A 67 22.87 22.89 8.13
CA ASN A 67 23.16 23.83 7.04
C ASN A 67 22.27 25.07 7.11
N LEU A 68 20.97 24.89 7.36
CA LEU A 68 20.06 26.01 7.58
C LEU A 68 20.49 26.89 8.78
N GLY A 69 20.92 26.25 9.86
CA GLY A 69 21.41 26.99 11.04
C GLY A 69 22.67 27.79 10.76
N LYS A 70 23.58 27.27 9.91
CA LYS A 70 24.79 27.97 9.48
C LYS A 70 24.50 29.18 8.59
N GLU A 71 23.58 28.98 7.61
CA GLU A 71 23.30 29.97 6.58
C GLU A 71 22.44 31.12 7.12
N TYR A 72 21.34 30.79 7.83
CA TYR A 72 20.36 31.79 8.28
C TYR A 72 20.53 32.17 9.76
N GLY A 73 21.18 31.36 10.58
CA GLY A 73 21.45 31.61 11.99
C GLY A 73 20.23 32.15 12.74
N GLY A 74 20.41 33.22 13.51
CA GLY A 74 19.35 33.82 14.33
C GLY A 74 18.17 34.49 13.58
N LYS A 75 18.14 34.41 12.23
CA LYS A 75 17.00 34.86 11.43
C LYS A 75 15.95 33.79 11.17
N LEU A 76 16.30 32.51 11.38
CA LEU A 76 15.43 31.37 11.08
C LEU A 76 14.90 30.74 12.36
N ALA A 77 13.62 30.44 12.33
CA ALA A 77 12.96 29.59 13.31
C ALA A 77 12.18 28.48 12.59
N ILE A 78 12.12 27.31 13.20
CA ILE A 78 11.45 26.13 12.65
C ILE A 78 10.43 25.61 13.65
N TRP A 79 9.25 25.30 13.17
CA TRP A 79 8.25 24.50 13.88
C TRP A 79 8.09 23.17 13.17
N THR A 80 8.27 22.07 13.88
CA THR A 80 7.93 20.73 13.37
C THR A 80 6.69 20.23 14.07
N HIS A 81 5.82 19.56 13.31
CA HIS A 81 4.60 18.96 13.86
C HIS A 81 4.49 17.50 13.45
N ILE A 82 4.21 16.64 14.42
CA ILE A 82 3.73 15.27 14.20
C ILE A 82 2.24 15.30 14.50
N VAL A 83 1.43 15.16 13.46
CA VAL A 83 -0.02 15.21 13.55
C VAL A 83 -0.57 13.81 13.35
N LYS A 84 -1.14 13.23 14.40
CA LYS A 84 -1.90 11.99 14.32
C LYS A 84 -3.38 12.31 14.47
N LYS A 85 -4.11 12.13 13.38
CA LYS A 85 -5.55 12.43 13.30
C LYS A 85 -6.35 11.18 13.00
N ARG A 86 -7.66 11.22 13.28
CA ARG A 86 -8.58 10.19 12.83
C ARG A 86 -8.58 10.10 11.32
N ASP A 87 -8.67 8.89 10.85
CA ASP A 87 -8.79 8.53 9.44
C ASP A 87 -10.07 7.73 9.26
N GLU A 88 -10.84 8.04 8.23
CA GLU A 88 -12.09 7.38 7.93
C GLU A 88 -12.05 6.83 6.51
N LEU A 89 -12.70 5.69 6.32
CA LEU A 89 -12.85 5.12 5.00
C LEU A 89 -13.98 5.85 4.25
N GLU A 90 -13.60 6.83 3.43
CA GLU A 90 -14.57 7.65 2.66
C GLU A 90 -15.03 6.96 1.35
N GLN A 91 -14.29 5.97 0.87
CA GLN A 91 -14.51 5.35 -0.42
C GLN A 91 -15.78 4.48 -0.42
N LYS A 92 -16.65 4.72 -1.41
CA LYS A 92 -17.84 3.89 -1.69
C LYS A 92 -17.60 3.10 -2.96
N TYR A 93 -17.73 1.79 -2.87
CA TYR A 93 -17.49 0.89 -4.00
C TYR A 93 -18.83 0.40 -4.57
N LYS A 94 -18.92 0.41 -5.92
CA LYS A 94 -20.10 -0.09 -6.64
C LYS A 94 -19.69 -1.21 -7.59
N PHE A 95 -20.46 -2.29 -7.59
CA PHE A 95 -20.22 -3.48 -8.40
C PHE A 95 -21.48 -3.86 -9.18
N HIS A 96 -21.29 -4.45 -10.36
CA HIS A 96 -22.41 -4.92 -11.19
C HIS A 96 -23.04 -6.22 -10.64
N SER A 97 -22.24 -7.12 -10.08
CA SER A 97 -22.69 -8.37 -9.48
C SER A 97 -23.29 -8.13 -8.10
N LYS A 98 -24.50 -8.64 -7.86
CA LYS A 98 -25.15 -8.60 -6.54
C LYS A 98 -24.34 -9.34 -5.46
N PHE A 99 -23.78 -10.50 -5.83
CA PHE A 99 -22.95 -11.28 -4.92
C PHE A 99 -21.73 -10.48 -4.47
N ILE A 100 -20.99 -9.91 -5.43
CA ILE A 100 -19.77 -9.13 -5.13
C ILE A 100 -20.14 -7.88 -4.32
N GLN A 101 -21.23 -7.19 -4.64
CA GLN A 101 -21.69 -6.03 -3.87
C GLN A 101 -21.98 -6.43 -2.41
N ASN A 102 -22.76 -7.48 -2.19
CA ASN A 102 -23.09 -7.94 -0.85
C ASN A 102 -21.84 -8.38 -0.05
N PHE A 103 -20.92 -9.10 -0.68
CA PHE A 103 -19.67 -9.50 -0.05
C PHE A 103 -18.80 -8.31 0.34
N THR A 104 -18.62 -7.37 -0.57
CA THR A 104 -17.78 -6.19 -0.33
C THR A 104 -18.42 -5.23 0.67
N ASP A 105 -19.74 -5.04 0.66
CA ASP A 105 -20.44 -4.24 1.66
C ASP A 105 -20.27 -4.83 3.07
N LYS A 106 -20.37 -6.15 3.20
CA LYS A 106 -20.11 -6.85 4.46
C LYS A 106 -18.65 -6.71 4.90
N TYR A 107 -17.70 -6.83 3.99
CA TYR A 107 -16.29 -6.59 4.27
C TYR A 107 -16.05 -5.17 4.79
N LEU A 108 -16.61 -4.17 4.09
CA LEU A 108 -16.47 -2.76 4.45
C LEU A 108 -17.20 -2.41 5.75
N SER A 109 -18.26 -3.12 6.11
CA SER A 109 -18.93 -2.95 7.42
C SER A 109 -17.98 -3.22 8.60
N GLY A 110 -16.94 -4.02 8.40
CA GLY A 110 -15.87 -4.25 9.37
C GLY A 110 -14.98 -3.02 9.66
N PHE A 111 -15.09 -1.97 8.85
CA PHE A 111 -14.38 -0.69 9.06
C PHE A 111 -15.27 0.36 9.71
N THR A 112 -16.59 0.17 9.70
CA THR A 112 -17.55 1.09 10.32
C THR A 112 -17.42 1.04 11.84
N ASN A 113 -17.53 2.19 12.50
CA ASN A 113 -17.42 2.32 13.96
C ASN A 113 -16.06 1.90 14.57
N GLN A 114 -15.01 1.84 13.77
CA GLN A 114 -13.64 1.69 14.26
C GLN A 114 -12.88 3.00 14.10
N ASN A 115 -12.01 3.30 15.06
CA ASN A 115 -11.14 4.46 14.98
C ASN A 115 -9.86 4.05 14.28
N PHE A 116 -9.63 4.61 13.10
CA PHE A 116 -8.36 4.55 12.41
C PHE A 116 -7.61 5.86 12.56
N PHE A 117 -6.30 5.82 12.38
CA PHE A 117 -5.45 6.99 12.52
C PHE A 117 -4.46 7.07 11.38
N LYS A 118 -4.25 8.31 10.91
CA LYS A 118 -3.20 8.67 9.96
C LYS A 118 -2.22 9.64 10.62
N THR A 119 -0.92 9.45 10.41
CA THR A 119 0.13 10.37 10.87
C THR A 119 0.70 11.11 9.67
N SER A 120 0.83 12.44 9.81
CA SER A 120 1.50 13.33 8.85
C SER A 120 2.51 14.20 9.60
N TYR A 121 3.55 14.62 8.90
CA TYR A 121 4.64 15.45 9.43
C TYR A 121 4.64 16.80 8.71
N PHE A 122 4.87 17.87 9.47
CA PHE A 122 4.93 19.21 8.91
C PHE A 122 6.19 19.92 9.40
N ILE A 123 6.85 20.67 8.51
CA ILE A 123 7.93 21.58 8.85
C ILE A 123 7.50 22.96 8.39
N THR A 124 7.37 23.87 9.33
CA THR A 124 7.06 25.29 9.05
C THR A 124 8.32 26.10 9.29
N PHE A 125 8.72 26.84 8.29
CA PHE A 125 9.85 27.77 8.33
C PHE A 125 9.34 29.17 8.58
N VAL A 126 9.96 29.88 9.52
CA VAL A 126 9.68 31.30 9.82
C VAL A 126 11.00 32.06 9.68
N LEU A 127 11.09 32.90 8.65
CA LEU A 127 12.29 33.62 8.28
C LEU A 127 12.11 35.12 8.51
N LYS A 128 13.01 35.74 9.27
CA LYS A 128 13.07 37.20 9.43
C LYS A 128 13.87 37.82 8.28
N TYR A 129 13.29 38.84 7.66
CA TYR A 129 13.94 39.58 6.56
C TYR A 129 14.18 41.07 6.92
N ASN A 130 15.08 41.72 6.17
CA ASN A 130 15.27 43.14 6.20
C ASN A 130 14.68 43.79 4.93
N ASP A 131 14.83 43.15 3.79
CA ASP A 131 14.19 43.44 2.52
C ASP A 131 13.30 42.29 2.07
N LEU A 132 12.12 42.61 1.53
CA LEU A 132 11.13 41.59 1.18
C LEU A 132 11.61 40.68 0.02
N ASN A 133 12.26 41.28 -1.00
CA ASN A 133 12.71 40.47 -2.15
C ASN A 133 13.85 39.52 -1.74
N ASP A 134 14.79 40.02 -0.91
CA ASP A 134 15.84 39.14 -0.35
C ASP A 134 15.25 38.04 0.54
N GLY A 135 14.19 38.36 1.28
CA GLY A 135 13.45 37.39 2.09
C GLY A 135 12.79 36.30 1.24
N LEU A 136 12.13 36.68 0.15
CA LEU A 136 11.52 35.71 -0.78
C LEU A 136 12.58 34.83 -1.45
N ALA A 137 13.67 35.41 -1.95
CA ALA A 137 14.78 34.68 -2.52
C ALA A 137 15.38 33.65 -1.50
N SER A 138 15.42 34.04 -0.21
CA SER A 138 15.86 33.14 0.85
C SER A 138 14.85 31.99 1.09
N CYS A 139 13.54 32.26 0.99
CA CYS A 139 12.52 31.19 1.05
C CYS A 139 12.68 30.20 -0.10
N ASP A 140 12.89 30.69 -1.33
CA ASP A 140 13.17 29.82 -2.50
C ASP A 140 14.44 28.98 -2.30
N SER A 141 15.50 29.55 -1.72
CA SER A 141 16.74 28.81 -1.40
C SER A 141 16.51 27.72 -0.36
N ILE A 142 15.77 27.99 0.72
CA ILE A 142 15.40 27.00 1.73
C ILE A 142 14.56 25.87 1.11
N LEU A 143 13.60 26.23 0.24
CA LEU A 143 12.76 25.26 -0.45
C LEU A 143 13.59 24.37 -1.40
N ALA A 144 14.54 24.96 -2.14
CA ALA A 144 15.46 24.20 -3.00
C ALA A 144 16.30 23.20 -2.20
N GLN A 145 16.78 23.57 -1.02
CA GLN A 145 17.47 22.65 -0.10
C GLN A 145 16.53 21.57 0.44
N ALA A 146 15.26 21.91 0.70
CA ALA A 146 14.25 20.96 1.18
C ALA A 146 13.79 19.95 0.12
N ASN A 147 14.02 20.19 -1.18
CA ASN A 147 13.58 19.29 -2.26
C ASN A 147 14.07 17.83 -2.09
N THR A 148 15.26 17.63 -1.53
CA THR A 148 15.78 16.28 -1.24
C THR A 148 14.92 15.55 -0.20
N LEU A 149 14.46 16.27 0.83
CA LEU A 149 13.54 15.74 1.84
C LEU A 149 12.16 15.50 1.23
N LEU A 150 11.63 16.43 0.44
CA LEU A 150 10.33 16.29 -0.23
C LEU A 150 10.31 15.02 -1.08
N ASN A 151 11.33 14.78 -1.88
CA ASN A 151 11.41 13.60 -2.74
C ASN A 151 11.56 12.30 -1.94
N ARG A 152 12.32 12.31 -0.85
CA ARG A 152 12.58 11.11 -0.04
C ARG A 152 11.40 10.69 0.83
N TYR A 153 10.67 11.66 1.38
CA TYR A 153 9.61 11.43 2.36
C TYR A 153 8.20 11.67 1.80
N ASP A 154 8.03 11.55 0.47
CA ASP A 154 6.76 11.79 -0.23
C ASP A 154 6.10 13.10 0.21
N GLY A 155 6.90 14.17 0.20
CA GLY A 155 6.50 15.48 0.68
C GLY A 155 5.86 16.33 -0.40
N LYS A 156 5.19 17.40 0.06
CA LYS A 156 4.69 18.48 -0.78
C LYS A 156 4.87 19.83 -0.08
N LEU A 157 5.03 20.87 -0.89
CA LEU A 157 4.91 22.25 -0.45
C LEU A 157 3.42 22.57 -0.31
N LEU A 158 3.00 23.13 0.84
CA LEU A 158 1.65 23.63 0.99
C LEU A 158 1.50 24.94 0.21
N SER A 159 0.55 24.98 -0.72
CA SER A 159 0.42 26.07 -1.68
C SER A 159 -1.04 26.48 -1.89
N ILE A 160 -1.22 27.51 -2.70
CA ILE A 160 -2.53 27.90 -3.21
C ILE A 160 -2.91 26.95 -4.33
N LEU A 161 -4.14 26.46 -4.29
CA LEU A 161 -4.71 25.57 -5.29
C LEU A 161 -5.96 26.20 -5.90
N ASP A 162 -5.98 26.31 -7.21
CA ASP A 162 -7.16 26.78 -7.95
C ASP A 162 -8.13 25.61 -8.13
N ILE A 163 -9.30 25.71 -7.52
CA ILE A 163 -10.36 24.69 -7.61
C ILE A 163 -11.25 24.98 -8.83
N THR A 164 -11.54 26.26 -9.07
CA THR A 164 -12.25 26.74 -10.26
C THR A 164 -11.63 28.08 -10.71
N ASP A 165 -12.03 28.59 -11.86
CA ASP A 165 -11.57 29.89 -12.38
C ASP A 165 -11.80 31.08 -11.41
N SER A 166 -12.63 30.88 -10.38
CA SER A 166 -13.01 31.95 -9.43
C SER A 166 -12.81 31.57 -7.96
N VAL A 167 -12.39 30.35 -7.66
CA VAL A 167 -12.24 29.88 -6.28
C VAL A 167 -10.88 29.22 -6.10
N SER A 168 -10.04 29.82 -5.26
CA SER A 168 -8.76 29.26 -4.84
C SER A 168 -8.80 28.95 -3.35
N ILE A 169 -8.13 27.90 -2.93
CA ILE A 169 -7.92 27.52 -1.52
C ILE A 169 -6.44 27.64 -1.17
N CYS A 170 -6.12 27.83 0.09
CA CYS A 170 -4.74 27.90 0.56
C CYS A 170 -4.46 26.82 1.60
N GLU A 171 -3.69 25.80 1.22
CA GLU A 171 -3.33 24.68 2.10
C GLU A 171 -2.57 25.12 3.36
N ASN A 172 -1.75 26.18 3.27
CA ASN A 172 -1.06 26.76 4.43
C ASN A 172 -2.05 27.32 5.45
N ASN A 173 -3.07 28.06 4.99
CA ASN A 173 -4.11 28.61 5.85
C ASN A 173 -4.94 27.49 6.50
N GLU A 174 -5.25 26.42 5.74
CA GLU A 174 -5.94 25.23 6.24
C GLU A 174 -5.14 24.53 7.34
N PHE A 175 -3.82 24.39 7.17
CA PHE A 175 -2.95 23.81 8.18
C PHE A 175 -2.89 24.65 9.47
N LEU A 176 -2.71 25.98 9.35
CA LEU A 176 -2.74 26.88 10.50
C LEU A 176 -4.10 26.84 11.22
N SER A 177 -5.19 26.81 10.45
CA SER A 177 -6.53 26.63 10.97
C SER A 177 -6.71 25.31 11.71
N TYR A 178 -6.20 24.20 11.14
CA TYR A 178 -6.23 22.91 11.80
C TYR A 178 -5.51 22.90 13.15
N LEU A 179 -4.35 23.52 13.25
CA LEU A 179 -3.61 23.64 14.52
C LEU A 179 -4.45 24.34 15.61
N LEU A 180 -5.22 25.37 15.23
CA LEU A 180 -6.03 26.15 16.15
C LEU A 180 -7.38 25.48 16.46
N ASN A 181 -8.06 24.97 15.43
CA ASN A 181 -9.45 24.51 15.52
C ASN A 181 -9.56 22.98 15.71
N GLY A 182 -8.46 22.25 15.57
CA GLY A 182 -8.39 20.79 15.73
C GLY A 182 -9.13 19.98 14.66
N THR A 183 -9.72 20.62 13.66
CA THR A 183 -10.42 20.02 12.53
C THR A 183 -9.98 20.70 11.23
N TYR A 184 -9.83 19.92 10.14
CA TYR A 184 -9.56 20.48 8.83
C TYR A 184 -10.82 21.15 8.27
N GLN A 185 -10.66 22.36 7.75
CA GLN A 185 -11.69 23.12 7.08
C GLN A 185 -11.11 23.71 5.80
N THR A 186 -11.87 23.65 4.73
CA THR A 186 -11.49 24.29 3.47
C THR A 186 -11.56 25.79 3.64
N ILE A 187 -10.43 26.47 3.40
CA ILE A 187 -10.31 27.91 3.52
C ILE A 187 -10.11 28.51 2.13
N THR A 188 -11.15 29.19 1.65
CA THR A 188 -11.09 29.95 0.40
C THR A 188 -10.29 31.23 0.61
N LEU A 189 -9.47 31.59 -0.39
CA LEU A 189 -8.77 32.84 -0.44
C LEU A 189 -9.76 34.02 -0.54
N ASN A 190 -9.54 35.01 0.27
CA ASN A 190 -10.29 36.27 0.28
C ASN A 190 -9.35 37.47 0.60
N ASP A 191 -9.85 38.66 0.56
CA ASP A 191 -9.09 39.92 0.82
C ASP A 191 -8.86 40.19 2.32
N SER A 192 -9.32 39.34 3.25
CA SER A 192 -9.11 39.53 4.70
C SER A 192 -7.72 39.08 5.14
N GLU A 193 -7.29 39.49 6.34
CA GLU A 193 -6.06 38.92 6.91
C GLU A 193 -6.18 37.41 7.11
N VAL A 194 -5.08 36.67 6.89
CA VAL A 194 -5.02 35.21 7.08
C VAL A 194 -5.48 34.85 8.50
N LEU A 195 -5.13 35.65 9.50
CA LEU A 195 -5.52 35.44 10.88
C LEU A 195 -7.05 35.35 11.06
N ASP A 196 -7.82 36.19 10.35
CA ASP A 196 -9.29 36.18 10.44
C ASP A 196 -9.88 34.89 9.85
N SER A 197 -9.28 34.37 8.77
CA SER A 197 -9.70 33.12 8.14
C SER A 197 -9.35 31.88 8.97
N VAL A 198 -8.31 31.96 9.80
CA VAL A 198 -7.84 30.86 10.65
C VAL A 198 -8.63 30.75 11.95
N CYS A 199 -9.16 31.87 12.49
CA CYS A 199 -9.81 31.94 13.82
C CYS A 199 -11.31 31.62 13.79
N ASN A 200 -11.66 30.34 13.54
CA ASN A 200 -13.08 29.90 13.40
C ASN A 200 -13.68 29.26 14.64
N SER A 201 -12.98 29.21 15.77
CA SER A 201 -13.46 28.54 16.99
C SER A 201 -13.30 29.38 18.24
N ASP A 202 -14.17 29.14 19.20
CA ASP A 202 -14.03 29.64 20.57
C ASP A 202 -13.27 28.62 21.41
N LEU A 203 -12.25 29.06 22.14
CA LEU A 203 -11.40 28.21 22.98
C LEU A 203 -11.72 28.42 24.46
N PHE A 204 -11.97 27.33 25.16
CA PHE A 204 -12.23 27.33 26.59
C PHE A 204 -11.15 26.52 27.31
N PHE A 205 -10.45 27.16 28.25
CA PHE A 205 -9.38 26.52 29.02
C PHE A 205 -9.86 26.25 30.43
N ASN A 206 -9.90 24.97 30.81
CA ASN A 206 -10.14 24.51 32.17
C ASN A 206 -8.81 24.00 32.80
N TYR A 207 -8.87 23.66 34.08
CA TYR A 207 -7.69 23.20 34.83
C TYR A 207 -7.11 21.90 34.25
N ASP A 208 -7.95 20.96 33.84
CA ASP A 208 -7.52 19.63 33.37
C ASP A 208 -7.60 19.43 31.87
N TYR A 209 -8.40 20.23 31.17
CA TYR A 209 -8.66 20.09 29.74
C TYR A 209 -8.95 21.45 29.11
N PHE A 210 -8.84 21.50 27.78
CA PHE A 210 -9.37 22.59 26.96
C PHE A 210 -10.49 22.06 26.05
N GLU A 211 -11.37 22.98 25.65
CA GLU A 211 -12.46 22.71 24.72
C GLU A 211 -12.38 23.67 23.54
N ILE A 212 -12.52 23.13 22.32
CA ILE A 212 -12.59 23.86 21.07
C ILE A 212 -14.04 23.77 20.58
N ARG A 213 -14.72 24.91 20.47
CA ARG A 213 -16.07 25.01 19.89
C ARG A 213 -15.98 25.71 18.56
N ASN A 214 -16.12 24.94 17.48
CA ASN A 214 -16.18 25.51 16.15
C ASN A 214 -17.53 26.24 15.97
N LYS A 215 -17.51 27.43 15.37
CA LYS A 215 -18.72 28.24 15.12
C LYS A 215 -19.66 27.60 14.10
N GLU A 216 -19.15 26.78 13.23
CA GLU A 216 -19.90 26.11 12.15
C GLU A 216 -20.35 24.68 12.50
N SER A 217 -19.90 24.13 13.63
CA SER A 217 -20.20 22.76 14.07
C SER A 217 -20.86 22.76 15.44
N THR A 218 -21.82 21.88 15.64
CA THR A 218 -22.43 21.63 16.97
C THR A 218 -21.59 20.74 17.87
N ILE A 219 -20.47 20.19 17.34
CA ILE A 219 -19.61 19.23 18.05
C ILE A 219 -18.41 19.99 18.61
N SER A 220 -18.22 19.90 19.95
CA SER A 220 -17.00 20.35 20.61
C SER A 220 -15.91 19.30 20.57
N LYS A 221 -14.66 19.73 20.40
CA LYS A 221 -13.46 18.88 20.54
C LYS A 221 -12.78 19.17 21.87
N TYR A 222 -12.44 18.11 22.60
CA TYR A 222 -11.77 18.22 23.90
C TYR A 222 -10.32 17.78 23.80
N GLY A 223 -9.45 18.39 24.58
CA GLY A 223 -8.04 18.01 24.62
C GLY A 223 -7.35 18.35 25.91
N THR A 224 -6.15 17.79 26.12
CA THR A 224 -5.21 18.12 27.19
C THR A 224 -3.91 18.58 26.58
N ALA A 225 -3.25 19.55 27.24
CA ALA A 225 -1.99 20.12 26.81
C ALA A 225 -0.87 19.74 27.78
N TYR A 226 0.26 19.33 27.25
CA TYR A 226 1.50 19.07 28.00
C TYR A 226 2.66 19.77 27.32
N PHE A 227 3.66 20.14 28.12
CA PHE A 227 4.92 20.66 27.63
C PHE A 227 6.09 19.88 28.18
N LEU A 228 7.18 19.83 27.45
CA LEU A 228 8.40 19.13 27.85
C LEU A 228 9.08 19.86 29.01
N LYS A 229 9.17 19.22 30.16
CA LYS A 229 9.80 19.74 31.37
C LYS A 229 11.29 19.42 31.42
N SER A 230 11.67 18.21 31.02
CA SER A 230 13.07 17.78 30.95
C SER A 230 13.28 16.95 29.69
N TYR A 231 14.26 17.35 28.89
CA TYR A 231 14.72 16.61 27.75
C TYR A 231 15.49 15.35 28.19
N PRO A 232 15.43 14.23 27.46
CA PRO A 232 16.18 13.01 27.81
C PRO A 232 17.68 13.25 27.90
N ALA A 233 18.34 12.62 28.86
CA ALA A 233 19.80 12.71 29.01
C ALA A 233 20.55 12.03 27.84
N ARG A 234 19.96 10.98 27.26
CA ARG A 234 20.48 10.29 26.07
C ARG A 234 19.44 10.33 24.97
N THR A 235 19.82 10.88 23.83
CA THR A 235 18.99 10.99 22.65
C THR A 235 19.33 9.89 21.67
N THR A 236 18.31 9.40 20.99
CA THR A 236 18.46 8.43 19.88
C THR A 236 17.44 8.76 18.83
N LEU A 237 17.77 8.41 17.59
CA LEU A 237 16.85 8.50 16.48
C LEU A 237 15.53 7.78 16.82
N GLY A 238 14.41 8.44 16.52
CA GLY A 238 13.09 7.87 16.72
C GLY A 238 12.71 7.64 18.17
N MET A 239 13.27 8.41 19.12
CA MET A 239 13.00 8.24 20.54
C MET A 239 11.51 8.38 20.92
N TRP A 240 10.70 8.94 20.04
CA TRP A 240 9.24 9.11 20.23
C TRP A 240 8.39 8.32 19.23
N ASP A 241 8.96 7.40 18.45
CA ASP A 241 8.24 6.58 17.47
C ASP A 241 7.16 5.70 18.09
N PHE A 242 7.25 5.37 19.38
CA PHE A 242 6.21 4.66 20.12
C PHE A 242 4.85 5.38 20.11
N LEU A 243 4.82 6.70 19.87
CA LEU A 243 3.59 7.47 19.71
C LEU A 243 2.78 7.03 18.47
N LEU A 244 3.46 6.53 17.44
CA LEU A 244 2.82 6.03 16.22
C LEU A 244 1.94 4.80 16.48
N GLU A 245 2.25 4.03 17.53
CA GLU A 245 1.50 2.83 17.92
C GLU A 245 0.28 3.15 18.79
N LEU A 246 0.25 4.32 19.45
CA LEU A 246 -0.81 4.66 20.39
C LEU A 246 -2.11 5.00 19.67
N PRO A 247 -3.27 4.50 20.14
CA PRO A 247 -4.58 4.71 19.50
C PRO A 247 -5.23 6.04 19.91
N TYR A 248 -4.46 7.13 19.83
CA TYR A 248 -4.92 8.45 20.27
C TYR A 248 -4.60 9.52 19.23
N GLU A 249 -5.49 10.47 19.09
CA GLU A 249 -5.29 11.65 18.28
C GLU A 249 -4.43 12.66 19.06
N PHE A 250 -3.38 13.19 18.42
CA PHE A 250 -2.49 14.16 19.03
C PHE A 250 -1.82 15.09 18.00
N ILE A 251 -1.36 16.24 18.48
CA ILE A 251 -0.43 17.13 17.79
C ILE A 251 0.80 17.28 18.69
N LEU A 252 1.94 16.74 18.29
CA LEU A 252 3.24 17.00 18.93
C LEU A 252 3.96 18.05 18.12
N SER A 253 4.23 19.19 18.75
CA SER A 253 4.96 20.30 18.14
C SER A 253 6.30 20.50 18.82
N GLN A 254 7.36 20.73 18.04
CA GLN A 254 8.66 21.16 18.49
C GLN A 254 8.97 22.49 17.80
N SER A 255 9.41 23.48 18.55
CA SER A 255 9.91 24.73 18.00
C SER A 255 11.39 24.90 18.28
N PHE A 256 12.11 25.36 17.28
CA PHE A 256 13.56 25.57 17.33
C PHE A 256 13.90 26.92 16.68
N ILE A 257 14.35 27.86 17.52
CA ILE A 257 14.78 29.18 17.06
C ILE A 257 16.30 29.18 17.04
N PHE A 258 16.90 29.22 15.86
CA PHE A 258 18.35 29.21 15.73
C PHE A 258 18.98 30.42 16.41
N THR A 259 20.14 30.19 17.01
CA THR A 259 20.96 31.26 17.60
C THR A 259 22.26 31.42 16.80
N THR A 260 22.81 32.62 16.80
CA THR A 260 24.14 32.82 16.19
C THR A 260 25.22 32.07 16.97
N ALA A 261 26.26 31.59 16.30
CA ALA A 261 27.37 30.86 16.95
C ALA A 261 27.98 31.66 18.12
N GLN A 262 28.15 32.98 17.95
CA GLN A 262 28.65 33.84 18.99
C GLN A 262 27.79 33.90 20.25
N LYS A 263 26.46 33.94 20.10
CA LYS A 263 25.51 33.91 21.22
C LYS A 263 25.56 32.55 21.92
N SER A 264 25.67 31.47 21.16
CA SER A 264 25.73 30.10 21.69
C SER A 264 27.03 29.86 22.45
N ILE A 265 28.19 30.28 21.92
CA ILE A 265 29.49 30.20 22.60
C ILE A 265 29.41 30.96 23.91
N ARG A 266 28.90 32.20 23.91
CA ARG A 266 28.77 32.99 25.13
C ARG A 266 27.85 32.34 26.17
N ALA A 267 26.77 31.67 25.75
CA ALA A 267 25.88 30.94 26.66
C ALA A 267 26.60 29.73 27.32
N ILE A 268 27.41 28.99 26.54
CA ILE A 268 28.22 27.90 27.04
C ILE A 268 29.26 28.43 28.07
N GLU A 269 29.99 29.49 27.74
CA GLU A 269 30.97 30.10 28.64
C GLU A 269 30.37 30.59 29.98
N ILE A 270 29.15 31.16 29.93
CA ILE A 270 28.40 31.53 31.13
C ILE A 270 28.09 30.30 31.99
N GLN A 271 27.70 29.18 31.35
CA GLN A 271 27.37 27.94 32.06
C GLN A 271 28.63 27.25 32.64
N GLU A 272 29.71 27.20 31.87
CA GLU A 272 31.04 26.73 32.35
C GLU A 272 31.49 27.51 33.60
N ASN A 273 31.40 28.85 33.55
CA ASN A 273 31.75 29.71 34.67
C ASN A 273 30.86 29.48 35.91
N LYS A 274 29.55 29.22 35.71
CA LYS A 274 28.62 28.90 36.82
C LYS A 274 28.99 27.56 37.49
N LEU A 275 29.25 26.52 36.68
CA LEU A 275 29.63 25.21 37.20
C LEU A 275 30.97 25.24 37.93
N SER A 276 31.98 25.93 37.39
CA SER A 276 33.28 26.11 38.01
C SER A 276 33.21 26.93 39.30
N SER A 277 32.37 27.94 39.39
CA SER A 277 32.21 28.79 40.59
C SER A 277 31.37 28.14 41.69
N SER A 278 30.51 27.18 41.38
CA SER A 278 29.69 26.47 42.36
C SER A 278 30.42 25.39 43.12
N GLY A 279 31.67 25.08 42.76
CA GLY A 279 32.47 24.02 43.39
C GLY A 279 31.91 22.63 43.19
N ASP A 280 31.02 22.49 42.24
CA ASP A 280 30.37 21.23 41.91
C ASP A 280 31.38 20.33 41.18
N SER A 281 31.60 19.12 41.68
CA SER A 281 32.56 18.14 41.19
C SER A 281 32.16 17.48 39.87
N ALA A 282 31.24 18.08 39.12
CA ALA A 282 30.74 17.56 37.85
C ALA A 282 31.74 17.82 36.68
N THR A 283 32.97 17.30 36.82
CA THR A 283 33.98 17.34 35.75
C THR A 283 33.44 16.85 34.41
N TYR A 284 32.58 15.87 34.41
CA TYR A 284 31.93 15.33 33.21
C TYR A 284 31.05 16.37 32.48
N GLN A 285 30.30 17.19 33.22
CA GLN A 285 29.48 18.25 32.60
C GLN A 285 30.33 19.38 31.99
N LEU A 286 31.47 19.67 32.58
CA LEU A 286 32.42 20.65 32.02
C LEU A 286 33.06 20.13 30.73
N GLU A 287 33.48 18.85 30.71
CA GLU A 287 34.00 18.19 29.51
C GLU A 287 32.98 18.19 28.36
N GLU A 288 31.70 17.87 28.65
CA GLU A 288 30.61 17.93 27.65
C GLU A 288 30.40 19.36 27.11
N LEU A 289 30.53 20.40 27.95
CA LEU A 289 30.38 21.80 27.50
C LEU A 289 31.58 22.24 26.65
N GLU A 290 32.81 21.83 26.99
CA GLU A 290 33.99 22.08 26.19
C GLU A 290 33.92 21.39 24.84
N GLU A 291 33.46 20.15 24.77
CA GLU A 291 33.24 19.40 23.55
C GLU A 291 32.16 20.08 22.69
N ALA A 292 31.01 20.50 23.27
CA ALA A 292 29.95 21.21 22.57
C ALA A 292 30.48 22.55 22.00
N ARG A 293 31.34 23.25 22.70
CA ARG A 293 31.98 24.48 22.21
C ARG A 293 32.94 24.23 21.05
N ALA A 294 33.70 23.12 21.10
CA ALA A 294 34.57 22.72 20.02
C ALA A 294 33.78 22.39 18.74
N TYR A 295 32.73 21.60 18.85
CA TYR A 295 31.85 21.28 17.72
C TYR A 295 31.11 22.50 17.13
N LEU A 296 30.74 23.45 18.00
CA LEU A 296 30.14 24.71 17.54
C LEU A 296 31.13 25.57 16.77
N SER A 297 32.38 25.63 17.28
CA SER A 297 33.45 26.40 16.65
C SER A 297 33.92 25.80 15.32
N SER A 298 33.89 24.47 15.18
CA SER A 298 34.17 23.76 13.92
C SER A 298 32.97 23.82 12.95
N GLY A 299 31.78 24.25 13.42
CA GLY A 299 30.57 24.29 12.64
C GLY A 299 29.94 22.90 12.44
N GLU A 300 30.19 21.93 13.29
CA GLU A 300 29.61 20.59 13.23
C GLU A 300 28.24 20.48 13.91
N ILE A 301 27.83 21.50 14.68
CA ILE A 301 26.53 21.61 15.33
C ILE A 301 25.99 23.05 15.27
N ALA A 302 24.67 23.17 15.10
CA ALA A 302 23.98 24.44 15.27
C ALA A 302 23.15 24.41 16.55
N PHE A 303 23.15 25.50 17.31
CA PHE A 303 22.35 25.64 18.53
C PHE A 303 21.13 26.51 18.31
N GLY A 304 20.12 26.26 19.08
CA GLY A 304 18.89 27.04 19.10
C GLY A 304 18.13 26.90 20.40
N ASP A 305 17.18 27.77 20.58
CA ASP A 305 16.23 27.70 21.67
C ASP A 305 15.12 26.70 21.32
N TYR A 306 15.10 25.56 22.00
CA TYR A 306 14.23 24.41 21.75
C TYR A 306 13.08 24.36 22.75
N GLN A 307 11.87 24.05 22.29
CA GLN A 307 10.70 23.79 23.13
C GLN A 307 9.83 22.76 22.45
N ALA A 308 9.15 21.90 23.24
CA ALA A 308 8.18 20.94 22.73
C ALA A 308 6.88 20.96 23.56
N SER A 309 5.74 20.84 22.86
CA SER A 309 4.41 20.67 23.46
C SER A 309 3.63 19.58 22.72
N ILE A 310 2.74 18.88 23.45
CA ILE A 310 1.86 17.89 22.88
C ILE A 310 0.41 18.17 23.32
N LEU A 311 -0.48 18.24 22.34
CA LEU A 311 -1.94 18.29 22.55
C LEU A 311 -2.49 16.89 22.27
N ILE A 312 -3.30 16.37 23.19
CA ILE A 312 -3.90 15.03 23.09
C ILE A 312 -5.40 15.18 23.15
N PHE A 313 -6.12 14.62 22.19
CA PHE A 313 -7.54 14.81 22.01
C PHE A 313 -8.39 13.64 22.50
N GLY A 314 -9.66 13.91 22.75
CA GLY A 314 -10.68 12.94 23.12
C GLY A 314 -12.09 13.43 22.77
N GLU A 315 -13.03 12.53 22.64
CA GLU A 315 -14.43 12.86 22.31
C GLU A 315 -15.16 13.58 23.44
N THR A 316 -14.70 13.40 24.66
CA THR A 316 -15.23 14.06 25.87
C THR A 316 -14.08 14.59 26.71
N ALA A 317 -14.35 15.53 27.60
CA ALA A 317 -13.38 16.06 28.54
C ALA A 317 -12.67 14.94 29.34
N LYS A 318 -13.44 13.98 29.85
CA LYS A 318 -12.89 12.82 30.57
C LYS A 318 -12.00 11.97 29.69
N ALA A 319 -12.45 11.64 28.47
CA ALA A 319 -11.63 10.86 27.51
C ALA A 319 -10.32 11.57 27.17
N ALA A 320 -10.32 12.89 26.97
CA ALA A 320 -9.11 13.67 26.71
C ALA A 320 -8.13 13.58 27.88
N VAL A 321 -8.58 13.71 29.12
CA VAL A 321 -7.75 13.59 30.33
C VAL A 321 -7.17 12.18 30.47
N ASP A 322 -8.00 11.14 30.30
CA ASP A 322 -7.58 9.73 30.38
C ASP A 322 -6.57 9.38 29.26
N ASN A 323 -6.79 9.83 28.03
CA ASN A 323 -5.87 9.64 26.90
C ASN A 323 -4.54 10.34 27.17
N GLY A 324 -4.58 11.58 27.68
CA GLY A 324 -3.41 12.34 28.07
C GLY A 324 -2.56 11.61 29.11
N ALA A 325 -3.19 11.10 30.15
CA ALA A 325 -2.49 10.34 31.20
C ALA A 325 -1.80 9.08 30.63
N LYS A 326 -2.45 8.34 29.72
CA LYS A 326 -1.89 7.14 29.08
C LYS A 326 -0.71 7.47 28.15
N VAL A 327 -0.80 8.56 27.37
CA VAL A 327 0.32 9.00 26.50
C VAL A 327 1.52 9.41 27.35
N ILE A 328 1.30 10.14 28.45
CA ILE A 328 2.41 10.54 29.32
C ILE A 328 3.03 9.35 30.09
N SER A 329 2.22 8.36 30.48
CA SER A 329 2.73 7.10 31.02
C SER A 329 3.63 6.40 30.00
N ALA A 330 3.23 6.35 28.72
CA ALA A 330 4.08 5.78 27.65
C ALA A 330 5.41 6.55 27.47
N PHE A 331 5.44 7.87 27.64
CA PHE A 331 6.68 8.64 27.68
C PHE A 331 7.57 8.25 28.85
N THR A 332 6.98 7.97 30.01
CA THR A 332 7.74 7.55 31.20
C THR A 332 8.37 6.18 30.97
N ASP A 333 7.66 5.26 30.34
CA ASP A 333 8.13 3.88 30.11
C ASP A 333 9.10 3.78 28.92
N LYS A 334 8.79 4.44 27.79
CA LYS A 334 9.49 4.30 26.51
C LYS A 334 10.30 5.55 26.11
N GLY A 335 10.00 6.72 26.71
CA GLY A 335 10.56 8.03 26.30
C GLY A 335 11.94 8.34 26.83
N ARG A 336 12.69 7.35 27.30
CA ARG A 336 14.12 7.45 27.71
C ARG A 336 14.43 8.56 28.72
N GLY A 337 13.49 8.84 29.63
CA GLY A 337 13.64 9.85 30.67
C GLY A 337 13.13 11.24 30.30
N ALA A 338 12.47 11.41 29.16
CA ALA A 338 11.73 12.63 28.87
C ALA A 338 10.63 12.84 29.93
N ARG A 339 10.60 14.01 30.53
CA ARG A 339 9.58 14.36 31.52
C ARG A 339 8.66 15.43 30.95
N TRP A 340 7.38 15.10 30.91
CA TRP A 340 6.33 16.01 30.46
C TRP A 340 5.51 16.50 31.66
N SER A 341 5.16 17.77 31.66
CA SER A 341 4.28 18.37 32.65
C SER A 341 2.94 18.71 32.05
N ARG A 342 1.85 18.31 32.71
CA ARG A 342 0.53 18.78 32.30
C ARG A 342 0.44 20.28 32.51
N ALA A 343 -0.01 20.97 31.48
CA ALA A 343 -0.29 22.39 31.57
C ALA A 343 -1.67 22.57 32.21
N ALA A 344 -1.71 23.12 33.41
CA ALA A 344 -2.94 23.44 34.17
C ALA A 344 -3.33 24.90 33.94
N ILE A 345 -2.82 25.81 34.76
CA ILE A 345 -3.05 27.25 34.59
C ILE A 345 -2.41 27.77 33.30
N GLU A 346 -1.29 27.15 32.89
CA GLU A 346 -0.54 27.47 31.67
C GLU A 346 -1.07 26.76 30.41
N SER A 347 -2.26 26.13 30.48
CA SER A 347 -2.81 25.33 29.36
C SER A 347 -2.94 26.16 28.07
N ILE A 348 -3.33 27.43 28.17
CA ILE A 348 -3.39 28.36 27.04
C ILE A 348 -2.01 28.59 26.39
N TYR A 349 -0.94 28.71 27.18
CA TYR A 349 0.41 28.95 26.64
C TYR A 349 1.00 27.69 26.00
N ALA A 350 0.75 26.51 26.58
CA ALA A 350 1.11 25.23 25.99
C ALA A 350 0.36 24.96 24.69
N PHE A 351 -0.94 25.30 24.66
CA PHE A 351 -1.76 25.23 23.46
C PHE A 351 -1.25 26.15 22.36
N LEU A 352 -1.05 27.43 22.67
CA LEU A 352 -0.59 28.41 21.69
C LEU A 352 0.85 28.23 21.25
N SER A 353 1.66 27.46 21.98
CA SER A 353 3.06 27.20 21.61
C SER A 353 3.21 26.37 20.35
N ILE A 354 2.15 25.60 19.95
CA ILE A 354 2.17 24.84 18.72
C ILE A 354 2.06 25.71 17.46
N MET A 355 1.55 26.95 17.62
CA MET A 355 1.38 27.87 16.48
C MET A 355 2.73 28.39 16.01
N PRO A 356 3.05 28.30 14.71
CA PRO A 356 4.31 28.85 14.16
C PRO A 356 4.47 30.34 14.45
N ASP A 357 5.67 30.74 14.87
CA ASP A 357 6.02 32.09 15.36
C ASP A 357 5.39 32.48 16.71
N SER A 358 4.87 31.52 17.48
CA SER A 358 4.32 31.81 18.80
C SER A 358 5.39 32.37 19.75
N LYS A 359 5.01 33.43 20.47
CA LYS A 359 5.82 33.98 21.56
C LYS A 359 5.76 33.13 22.84
N PHE A 360 4.77 32.26 22.94
CA PHE A 360 4.57 31.38 24.08
C PHE A 360 5.34 30.07 23.88
N ARG A 361 6.43 29.92 24.62
CA ARG A 361 7.33 28.76 24.54
C ARG A 361 7.73 28.30 25.94
N PRO A 362 6.81 27.58 26.67
CA PRO A 362 7.04 27.22 28.06
C PRO A 362 8.28 26.31 28.21
N LEU A 363 9.15 26.65 29.14
CA LEU A 363 10.38 25.95 29.49
C LEU A 363 11.33 25.70 28.30
N SER A 364 11.42 26.66 27.39
CA SER A 364 12.41 26.58 26.32
C SER A 364 13.85 26.49 26.87
N SER A 365 14.72 25.78 26.17
CA SER A 365 16.10 25.58 26.55
C SER A 365 17.02 25.51 25.35
N VAL A 366 18.29 25.94 25.54
CA VAL A 366 19.28 25.89 24.46
C VAL A 366 19.68 24.44 24.21
N ARG A 367 19.59 24.01 22.94
CA ARG A 367 19.90 22.65 22.48
C ARG A 367 20.58 22.67 21.12
N GLY A 368 21.30 21.59 20.78
CA GLY A 368 21.80 21.35 19.43
C GLY A 368 20.69 20.96 18.47
N SER A 369 20.86 21.22 17.17
CA SER A 369 19.93 20.86 16.11
C SER A 369 19.59 19.38 16.06
N THR A 370 20.55 18.51 16.38
CA THR A 370 20.35 17.07 16.49
C THR A 370 19.25 16.69 17.50
N SER A 371 19.02 17.50 18.54
CA SER A 371 17.93 17.30 19.50
C SER A 371 16.55 17.42 18.84
N LEU A 372 16.38 18.32 17.87
CA LEU A 372 15.16 18.44 17.07
C LEU A 372 14.94 17.19 16.22
N VAL A 373 15.99 16.72 15.54
CA VAL A 373 15.94 15.56 14.63
C VAL A 373 15.61 14.27 15.39
N CYS A 374 16.19 14.06 16.58
CA CYS A 374 15.90 12.88 17.39
C CYS A 374 14.43 12.73 17.78
N GLY A 375 13.72 13.85 17.95
CA GLY A 375 12.27 13.88 18.22
C GLY A 375 11.40 14.02 16.97
N PHE A 376 11.99 14.12 15.77
CA PHE A 376 11.29 14.27 14.49
C PHE A 376 11.92 13.36 13.44
N SER A 377 11.77 12.05 13.67
CA SER A 377 12.44 11.00 12.90
C SER A 377 11.94 10.85 11.47
N LEU A 378 10.77 11.37 11.14
CA LEU A 378 10.02 11.10 9.89
C LEU A 378 9.74 9.60 9.67
N HIS A 379 9.74 8.81 10.73
CA HIS A 379 9.35 7.41 10.69
C HIS A 379 7.82 7.30 10.62
N ASN A 380 7.31 6.48 9.70
CA ASN A 380 5.87 6.26 9.57
C ASN A 380 5.58 4.83 9.15
N TYR A 381 4.32 4.43 9.22
CA TYR A 381 3.83 3.20 8.63
C TYR A 381 3.30 3.49 7.23
N PHE A 382 3.69 2.66 6.26
CA PHE A 382 3.25 2.82 4.89
C PHE A 382 1.74 2.51 4.77
N SER A 383 0.96 3.51 4.36
CA SER A 383 -0.51 3.43 4.27
C SER A 383 -1.02 3.02 2.88
N GLY A 384 -0.14 2.91 1.88
CA GLY A 384 -0.57 2.77 0.48
C GLY A 384 -1.26 4.03 -0.05
N LYS A 385 -1.69 3.99 -1.31
CA LYS A 385 -2.24 5.15 -2.04
C LYS A 385 -3.74 5.00 -2.23
N ALA A 386 -4.53 5.86 -1.60
CA ALA A 386 -5.99 5.80 -1.64
C ALA A 386 -6.58 6.22 -3.00
N LEU A 387 -6.07 7.30 -3.59
CA LEU A 387 -6.56 7.91 -4.85
C LEU A 387 -5.41 8.29 -5.78
N GLY A 388 -5.71 8.49 -7.06
CA GLY A 388 -4.72 8.85 -8.08
C GLY A 388 -3.90 7.64 -8.56
N ASN A 389 -4.43 6.42 -8.44
CA ASN A 389 -3.83 5.20 -8.97
C ASN A 389 -4.02 5.10 -10.49
N PRO A 390 -3.18 4.31 -11.20
CA PRO A 390 -3.19 4.27 -12.66
C PRO A 390 -4.45 3.68 -13.28
N ILE A 391 -5.12 2.74 -12.61
CA ILE A 391 -6.21 1.93 -13.17
C ILE A 391 -7.58 2.31 -12.62
N GLY A 392 -8.61 2.00 -13.40
CA GLY A 392 -10.00 2.18 -13.02
C GLY A 392 -10.39 3.64 -12.84
N ASP A 393 -11.01 3.94 -11.70
CA ASP A 393 -11.38 5.30 -11.27
C ASP A 393 -10.28 6.01 -10.47
N GLY A 394 -9.09 5.43 -10.40
CA GLY A 394 -7.97 5.93 -9.61
C GLY A 394 -8.03 5.61 -8.12
N SER A 395 -9.10 4.98 -7.65
CA SER A 395 -9.17 4.53 -6.24
C SER A 395 -8.32 3.28 -5.99
N ALA A 396 -7.95 3.05 -4.74
CA ALA A 396 -7.24 1.83 -4.35
C ALA A 396 -8.07 0.57 -4.61
N ILE A 397 -7.42 -0.57 -4.87
CA ILE A 397 -8.13 -1.84 -5.11
C ILE A 397 -9.01 -2.16 -3.91
N MET A 398 -8.45 -2.23 -2.71
CA MET A 398 -9.21 -2.49 -1.49
C MET A 398 -8.53 -1.88 -0.25
N PRO A 399 -9.31 -1.51 0.78
CA PRO A 399 -8.77 -1.12 2.06
C PRO A 399 -8.45 -2.36 2.92
N LEU A 400 -7.41 -2.24 3.73
CA LEU A 400 -7.00 -3.21 4.73
C LEU A 400 -6.75 -2.49 6.06
N LYS A 401 -6.86 -3.22 7.17
CA LYS A 401 -6.48 -2.71 8.50
C LYS A 401 -4.99 -2.93 8.72
N THR A 402 -4.37 -2.10 9.55
CA THR A 402 -3.01 -2.35 10.05
C THR A 402 -3.04 -2.69 11.54
N PRO A 403 -2.02 -3.40 12.09
CA PRO A 403 -1.92 -3.65 13.53
C PRO A 403 -1.86 -2.38 14.38
N THR A 404 -1.44 -1.26 13.79
CA THR A 404 -1.30 0.05 14.45
C THR A 404 -2.58 0.90 14.37
N GLN A 405 -3.72 0.27 14.05
CA GLN A 405 -5.02 0.94 13.86
C GLN A 405 -4.99 2.01 12.74
N GLY A 406 -4.22 1.78 11.71
CA GLY A 406 -4.26 2.58 10.48
C GLY A 406 -5.00 1.87 9.37
N LEU A 407 -5.30 2.60 8.29
CA LEU A 407 -5.76 2.06 7.02
C LEU A 407 -4.57 1.79 6.10
N TYR A 408 -4.64 0.70 5.36
CA TYR A 408 -3.73 0.42 4.26
C TYR A 408 -4.52 0.24 2.97
N TYR A 409 -4.18 1.01 1.95
CA TYR A 409 -4.83 0.99 0.65
C TYR A 409 -4.04 0.14 -0.33
N LEU A 410 -4.48 -1.10 -0.53
CA LEU A 410 -3.80 -2.06 -1.40
C LEU A 410 -3.96 -1.67 -2.87
N ASN A 411 -2.83 -1.62 -3.57
CA ASN A 411 -2.73 -1.46 -5.02
C ASN A 411 -1.67 -2.42 -5.55
N THR A 412 -1.81 -2.84 -6.80
CA THR A 412 -0.79 -3.64 -7.49
C THR A 412 0.11 -2.77 -8.37
N HIS A 413 -0.43 -1.66 -8.91
CA HIS A 413 0.28 -0.69 -9.74
C HIS A 413 0.91 0.38 -8.84
N TYR A 414 2.17 0.18 -8.44
CA TYR A 414 2.84 1.12 -7.55
C TYR A 414 3.16 2.44 -8.25
N THR A 415 2.79 3.54 -7.62
CA THR A 415 3.18 4.92 -7.99
C THR A 415 3.42 5.73 -6.72
N PRO A 416 4.25 6.80 -6.75
CA PRO A 416 4.47 7.66 -5.59
C PRO A 416 3.15 8.21 -5.04
N LEU A 417 3.07 8.40 -3.71
CA LEU A 417 1.81 8.73 -3.01
C LEU A 417 1.19 10.06 -3.48
N LYS A 418 2.00 11.07 -3.74
CA LYS A 418 1.56 12.44 -4.10
C LYS A 418 1.35 12.67 -5.60
N VAL A 419 1.70 11.70 -6.46
CA VAL A 419 1.57 11.81 -7.92
C VAL A 419 0.20 11.28 -8.35
N ASN A 420 -0.59 12.05 -9.07
CA ASN A 420 -1.78 11.54 -9.73
C ASN A 420 -1.36 10.82 -11.03
N ALA A 421 -1.45 9.50 -11.04
CA ALA A 421 -1.04 8.65 -12.15
C ALA A 421 -2.21 8.04 -12.93
N LEU A 422 -3.42 8.60 -12.78
CA LEU A 422 -4.63 8.06 -13.42
C LEU A 422 -4.45 8.00 -14.95
N GLY A 423 -4.62 6.80 -15.51
CA GLY A 423 -4.47 6.55 -16.94
C GLY A 423 -3.03 6.35 -17.41
N GLU A 424 -2.03 6.39 -16.54
CA GLU A 424 -0.65 6.10 -16.89
C GLU A 424 -0.42 4.59 -17.08
N PHE A 425 0.47 4.25 -18.01
CA PHE A 425 0.87 2.87 -18.30
C PHE A 425 1.94 2.37 -17.31
N ILE A 426 1.50 1.86 -16.18
CA ILE A 426 2.35 1.34 -15.10
C ILE A 426 2.22 -0.19 -15.02
N ALA A 427 3.33 -0.88 -14.71
CA ALA A 427 3.30 -2.33 -14.47
C ALA A 427 2.62 -2.66 -13.13
N GLY A 428 1.60 -3.53 -13.16
CA GLY A 428 0.83 -3.94 -11.97
C GLY A 428 1.07 -5.40 -11.55
N HIS A 429 2.16 -6.01 -11.99
CA HIS A 429 2.46 -7.40 -11.65
C HIS A 429 2.67 -7.58 -10.15
N PHE A 430 2.12 -8.65 -9.59
CA PHE A 430 2.30 -8.97 -8.18
C PHE A 430 2.69 -10.43 -7.95
N LEU A 431 3.44 -10.66 -6.88
CA LEU A 431 3.85 -11.97 -6.41
C LEU A 431 3.19 -12.25 -5.06
N MET A 432 2.43 -13.34 -4.94
CA MET A 432 1.79 -13.78 -3.70
C MET A 432 2.39 -15.10 -3.22
N LEU A 433 2.99 -15.08 -2.03
CA LEU A 433 3.65 -16.24 -1.44
C LEU A 433 3.09 -16.54 -0.05
N GLY A 434 2.92 -17.81 0.27
CA GLY A 434 2.49 -18.21 1.60
C GLY A 434 2.24 -19.71 1.74
N ALA A 435 2.49 -20.25 2.92
CA ALA A 435 2.29 -21.67 3.20
C ALA A 435 0.83 -22.11 3.01
N THR A 436 0.60 -23.38 2.82
CA THR A 436 -0.75 -23.96 2.70
C THR A 436 -1.59 -23.65 3.95
N GLY A 437 -2.84 -23.23 3.75
CA GLY A 437 -3.78 -22.93 4.83
C GLY A 437 -3.65 -21.52 5.43
N THR A 438 -2.78 -20.67 4.92
CA THR A 438 -2.61 -19.28 5.41
C THR A 438 -3.64 -18.28 4.85
N GLY A 439 -4.47 -18.71 3.88
CA GLY A 439 -5.54 -17.90 3.30
C GLY A 439 -5.18 -17.23 1.96
N LYS A 440 -4.19 -17.74 1.21
CA LYS A 440 -3.83 -17.24 -0.13
C LYS A 440 -5.04 -17.07 -1.04
N THR A 441 -5.74 -18.18 -1.33
CA THR A 441 -6.91 -18.20 -2.22
C THR A 441 -8.02 -17.24 -1.76
N THR A 442 -8.22 -17.14 -0.44
CA THR A 442 -9.23 -16.23 0.13
C THR A 442 -8.86 -14.76 -0.09
N LEU A 443 -7.58 -14.41 0.09
CA LEU A 443 -7.08 -13.05 -0.17
C LEU A 443 -7.12 -12.73 -1.66
N GLU A 444 -6.69 -13.67 -2.51
CA GLU A 444 -6.75 -13.56 -3.96
C GLU A 444 -8.19 -13.35 -4.45
N ALA A 445 -9.13 -14.21 -4.03
CA ALA A 445 -10.55 -14.06 -4.34
C ALA A 445 -11.08 -12.68 -3.95
N THR A 446 -10.68 -12.15 -2.79
CA THR A 446 -11.10 -10.82 -2.34
C THR A 446 -10.49 -9.71 -3.20
N ILE A 447 -9.20 -9.79 -3.54
CA ILE A 447 -8.56 -8.83 -4.46
C ILE A 447 -9.26 -8.83 -5.82
N VAL A 448 -9.53 -10.03 -6.36
CA VAL A 448 -10.26 -10.17 -7.64
C VAL A 448 -11.68 -9.62 -7.54
N ALA A 449 -12.38 -9.84 -6.41
CA ALA A 449 -13.72 -9.27 -6.20
C ALA A 449 -13.71 -7.74 -6.26
N PHE A 450 -12.78 -7.10 -5.55
CA PHE A 450 -12.65 -5.65 -5.56
C PHE A 450 -12.22 -5.09 -6.92
N LEU A 451 -11.40 -5.81 -7.68
CA LEU A 451 -11.02 -5.44 -9.05
C LEU A 451 -12.19 -5.45 -10.02
N GLN A 452 -13.27 -6.24 -9.76
CA GLN A 452 -14.42 -6.33 -10.68
C GLN A 452 -15.09 -4.98 -10.96
N ARG A 453 -14.96 -4.00 -10.07
CA ARG A 453 -15.52 -2.65 -10.34
C ARG A 453 -14.81 -1.93 -11.50
N PHE A 454 -13.57 -2.30 -11.81
CA PHE A 454 -12.82 -1.79 -12.96
C PHE A 454 -13.11 -2.57 -14.25
N ASN A 455 -14.03 -3.53 -14.18
CA ASN A 455 -14.43 -4.39 -15.30
C ASN A 455 -13.25 -5.03 -16.06
N PRO A 456 -12.28 -5.69 -15.37
CA PRO A 456 -11.16 -6.35 -16.01
C PRO A 456 -11.64 -7.62 -16.72
N GLN A 457 -10.88 -8.01 -17.76
CA GLN A 457 -10.89 -9.39 -18.21
C GLN A 457 -10.06 -10.25 -17.25
N LEU A 458 -10.47 -11.51 -17.05
CA LEU A 458 -9.74 -12.46 -16.21
C LEU A 458 -9.32 -13.68 -17.02
N PHE A 459 -8.06 -14.07 -16.86
CA PHE A 459 -7.53 -15.34 -17.37
C PHE A 459 -6.80 -16.05 -16.22
N VAL A 460 -7.27 -17.25 -15.85
CA VAL A 460 -6.72 -17.98 -14.69
C VAL A 460 -6.26 -19.38 -15.12
N MET A 461 -4.99 -19.68 -14.90
CA MET A 461 -4.45 -21.02 -14.92
C MET A 461 -4.42 -21.56 -13.49
N ASP A 462 -5.38 -22.38 -13.16
CA ASP A 462 -5.60 -22.91 -11.81
C ASP A 462 -4.94 -24.28 -11.60
N TYR A 463 -4.61 -24.55 -10.35
CA TYR A 463 -4.12 -25.86 -9.90
C TYR A 463 -4.97 -26.37 -8.74
N LYS A 464 -5.44 -27.61 -8.87
CA LYS A 464 -6.34 -28.29 -7.90
C LYS A 464 -7.68 -27.59 -7.71
N ARG A 465 -8.17 -26.94 -8.73
CA ARG A 465 -9.49 -26.26 -8.74
C ARG A 465 -9.64 -25.25 -7.59
N SER A 466 -8.54 -24.65 -7.16
CA SER A 466 -8.52 -23.79 -5.97
C SER A 466 -9.31 -22.50 -6.16
N THR A 467 -9.39 -22.01 -7.39
CA THR A 467 -10.04 -20.75 -7.76
C THR A 467 -11.47 -20.93 -8.30
N GLU A 468 -11.88 -22.15 -8.58
CA GLU A 468 -13.14 -22.46 -9.31
C GLU A 468 -14.38 -21.79 -8.70
N LEU A 469 -14.58 -21.94 -7.38
CA LEU A 469 -15.80 -21.47 -6.72
C LEU A 469 -15.96 -19.97 -6.83
N TYR A 470 -14.92 -19.20 -6.53
CA TYR A 470 -15.02 -17.75 -6.61
C TYR A 470 -15.08 -17.26 -8.07
N MET A 471 -14.36 -17.91 -9.00
CA MET A 471 -14.41 -17.58 -10.42
C MET A 471 -15.83 -17.71 -10.96
N ARG A 472 -16.49 -18.84 -10.69
CA ARG A 472 -17.89 -19.06 -11.10
C ARG A 472 -18.84 -18.07 -10.42
N ALA A 473 -18.63 -17.76 -9.14
CA ALA A 473 -19.44 -16.78 -8.43
C ALA A 473 -19.29 -15.35 -8.99
N TYR A 474 -18.13 -15.04 -9.60
CA TYR A 474 -17.89 -13.75 -10.26
C TYR A 474 -18.30 -13.74 -11.74
N GLY A 475 -19.02 -14.77 -12.17
CA GLY A 475 -19.55 -14.90 -13.53
C GLY A 475 -18.51 -15.33 -14.57
N ALA A 476 -17.44 -15.99 -14.14
CA ALA A 476 -16.46 -16.55 -15.04
C ALA A 476 -16.88 -17.93 -15.55
N THR A 477 -16.53 -18.24 -16.80
CA THR A 477 -16.58 -19.60 -17.32
C THR A 477 -15.33 -20.34 -16.84
N TYR A 478 -15.53 -21.52 -16.25
CA TYR A 478 -14.43 -22.30 -15.70
C TYR A 478 -14.46 -23.73 -16.28
N PHE A 479 -13.34 -24.16 -16.84
CA PHE A 479 -13.18 -25.42 -17.54
C PHE A 479 -12.30 -26.38 -16.75
N THR A 480 -12.77 -27.62 -16.64
CA THR A 480 -12.02 -28.73 -16.05
C THR A 480 -11.68 -29.75 -17.13
N PHE A 481 -10.47 -30.27 -17.10
CA PHE A 481 -9.99 -31.27 -18.03
C PHE A 481 -9.89 -32.63 -17.34
N GLU A 482 -10.62 -33.63 -17.87
CA GLU A 482 -10.59 -35.00 -17.42
C GLU A 482 -9.86 -35.88 -18.45
N SER A 483 -8.98 -36.77 -17.98
CA SER A 483 -8.21 -37.64 -18.87
C SER A 483 -9.13 -38.52 -19.72
N GLY A 484 -8.93 -38.49 -21.04
CA GLY A 484 -9.73 -39.26 -22.01
C GLY A 484 -11.07 -38.62 -22.38
N VAL A 485 -11.45 -37.50 -21.82
CA VAL A 485 -12.64 -36.73 -22.19
C VAL A 485 -12.24 -35.56 -23.09
N ASP A 486 -12.90 -35.40 -24.24
CA ASP A 486 -12.59 -34.31 -25.18
C ASP A 486 -12.59 -32.95 -24.48
N THR A 487 -11.49 -32.20 -24.63
CA THR A 487 -11.35 -30.87 -24.03
C THR A 487 -12.32 -29.86 -24.60
N GLY A 488 -12.86 -30.06 -25.79
CA GLY A 488 -13.62 -29.08 -26.53
C GLY A 488 -12.74 -28.00 -27.21
N LEU A 489 -11.44 -28.19 -27.24
CA LEU A 489 -10.49 -27.27 -27.90
C LEU A 489 -10.26 -27.68 -29.34
N ASN A 490 -10.55 -26.77 -30.28
CA ASN A 490 -10.23 -26.95 -31.68
C ASN A 490 -9.80 -25.62 -32.31
N PRO A 491 -8.52 -25.25 -32.24
CA PRO A 491 -8.05 -23.98 -32.72
C PRO A 491 -8.16 -23.77 -34.24
N PHE A 492 -8.38 -24.83 -35.03
CA PHE A 492 -8.64 -24.70 -36.46
C PHE A 492 -10.00 -24.06 -36.79
N GLN A 493 -10.94 -24.04 -35.81
CA GLN A 493 -12.29 -23.49 -35.95
C GLN A 493 -12.44 -22.10 -35.30
N LEU A 494 -11.36 -21.41 -34.98
CA LEU A 494 -11.42 -20.09 -34.33
C LEU A 494 -11.89 -18.96 -35.27
N GLU A 495 -11.48 -19.02 -36.52
CA GLU A 495 -11.79 -18.01 -37.53
C GLU A 495 -12.28 -18.69 -38.80
N GLU A 496 -13.33 -18.18 -39.44
CA GLU A 496 -13.83 -18.69 -40.72
C GLU A 496 -12.81 -18.46 -41.82
N VAL A 497 -12.23 -17.23 -41.87
CA VAL A 497 -11.11 -16.88 -42.72
C VAL A 497 -9.90 -16.65 -41.88
N ALA A 498 -8.91 -17.54 -41.96
CA ALA A 498 -7.73 -17.49 -41.11
C ALA A 498 -6.90 -16.21 -41.31
N SER A 499 -6.69 -15.49 -40.20
CA SER A 499 -5.72 -14.39 -40.16
C SER A 499 -4.27 -14.95 -40.25
N GLN A 500 -3.33 -14.08 -40.62
CA GLN A 500 -1.89 -14.47 -40.63
C GLN A 500 -1.41 -14.87 -39.23
N ASP A 501 -1.94 -14.21 -38.18
CA ASP A 501 -1.63 -14.53 -36.78
C ASP A 501 -2.06 -15.94 -36.41
N LEU A 502 -3.29 -16.32 -36.78
CA LEU A 502 -3.83 -17.66 -36.56
C LEU A 502 -3.01 -18.71 -37.32
N LEU A 503 -2.69 -18.48 -38.58
CA LEU A 503 -1.86 -19.42 -39.37
C LEU A 503 -0.46 -19.62 -38.73
N GLN A 504 0.22 -18.54 -38.32
CA GLN A 504 1.51 -18.63 -37.64
C GLN A 504 1.41 -19.40 -36.31
N PHE A 505 0.33 -19.16 -35.57
CA PHE A 505 0.05 -19.92 -34.35
C PHE A 505 -0.14 -21.43 -34.67
N LEU A 506 -1.01 -21.76 -35.61
CA LEU A 506 -1.31 -23.15 -35.96
C LEU A 506 -0.04 -23.91 -36.44
N TYR A 507 0.81 -23.28 -37.27
CA TYR A 507 2.09 -23.90 -37.66
C TYR A 507 2.95 -24.24 -36.43
N SER A 508 3.12 -23.26 -35.54
CA SER A 508 3.91 -23.43 -34.31
C SER A 508 3.33 -24.48 -33.37
N TRP A 509 2.00 -24.51 -33.27
CA TRP A 509 1.26 -25.43 -32.40
C TRP A 509 1.38 -26.87 -32.89
N VAL A 510 1.15 -27.13 -34.18
CA VAL A 510 1.34 -28.47 -34.76
C VAL A 510 2.79 -28.92 -34.68
N ILE A 511 3.75 -28.01 -34.83
CA ILE A 511 5.15 -28.27 -34.58
C ILE A 511 5.38 -28.77 -33.14
N SER A 512 4.72 -28.14 -32.14
CA SER A 512 4.86 -28.58 -30.74
C SER A 512 4.34 -30.01 -30.51
N CYS A 513 3.27 -30.41 -31.24
CA CYS A 513 2.71 -31.75 -31.19
C CYS A 513 3.60 -32.80 -31.91
N SER A 514 4.49 -32.38 -32.79
CA SER A 514 5.27 -33.24 -33.69
C SER A 514 6.73 -33.45 -33.30
N ARG A 515 7.20 -32.80 -32.21
CA ARG A 515 8.61 -32.91 -31.74
C ARG A 515 8.98 -34.38 -31.46
N ASP A 516 10.21 -34.73 -31.81
CA ASP A 516 10.79 -36.02 -31.43
C ASP A 516 11.20 -36.04 -29.95
N HIS A 517 11.73 -37.18 -29.51
CA HIS A 517 12.21 -37.36 -28.14
C HIS A 517 13.39 -36.45 -27.75
N ASN A 518 14.06 -35.82 -28.72
CA ASN A 518 15.11 -34.84 -28.52
C ASN A 518 14.57 -33.38 -28.61
N GLY A 519 13.28 -33.19 -28.83
CA GLY A 519 12.66 -31.88 -29.04
C GLY A 519 12.93 -31.25 -30.40
N LEU A 520 13.50 -32.04 -31.39
CA LEU A 520 13.89 -31.56 -32.72
C LEU A 520 12.80 -31.82 -33.75
N ILE A 521 12.81 -31.03 -34.81
CA ILE A 521 12.00 -31.17 -36.01
C ILE A 521 12.83 -30.80 -37.25
N SER A 522 12.69 -31.61 -38.30
CA SER A 522 13.44 -31.37 -39.57
C SER A 522 12.75 -30.24 -40.38
N ASP A 523 13.51 -29.66 -41.31
CA ASP A 523 12.95 -28.66 -42.22
C ASP A 523 11.92 -29.27 -43.19
N GLU A 524 12.09 -30.53 -43.56
CA GLU A 524 11.11 -31.27 -44.34
C GLU A 524 9.79 -31.44 -43.57
N ASP A 525 9.85 -31.82 -42.29
CA ASP A 525 8.66 -31.89 -41.43
C ASP A 525 7.94 -30.55 -41.30
N ARG A 526 8.70 -29.45 -41.18
CA ARG A 526 8.12 -28.08 -41.13
C ARG A 526 7.37 -27.73 -42.41
N MET A 527 7.92 -28.09 -43.59
CA MET A 527 7.22 -27.87 -44.85
C MET A 527 5.93 -28.68 -44.94
N LEU A 528 5.99 -29.97 -44.59
CA LEU A 528 4.80 -30.84 -44.59
C LEU A 528 3.71 -30.35 -43.61
N ILE A 529 4.10 -29.90 -42.44
CA ILE A 529 3.14 -29.31 -41.46
C ILE A 529 2.49 -28.08 -42.04
N LYS A 530 3.28 -27.17 -42.68
CA LYS A 530 2.72 -25.97 -43.29
C LYS A 530 1.69 -26.34 -44.37
N GLU A 531 2.06 -27.24 -45.28
CA GLU A 531 1.15 -27.70 -46.38
C GLU A 531 -0.11 -28.34 -45.80
N ALA A 532 0.02 -29.17 -44.75
CA ALA A 532 -1.14 -29.83 -44.11
C ALA A 532 -2.05 -28.84 -43.40
N VAL A 533 -1.52 -27.87 -42.67
CA VAL A 533 -2.31 -26.83 -42.03
C VAL A 533 -3.01 -25.95 -43.07
N ASP A 534 -2.31 -25.52 -44.13
CA ASP A 534 -2.90 -24.74 -45.23
C ASP A 534 -4.04 -25.50 -45.95
N ALA A 535 -3.94 -26.81 -46.05
CA ALA A 535 -4.96 -27.66 -46.61
C ALA A 535 -6.20 -27.77 -45.70
N VAL A 536 -5.98 -28.01 -44.41
CA VAL A 536 -7.07 -28.07 -43.41
C VAL A 536 -7.83 -26.76 -43.34
N MET A 537 -7.12 -25.62 -43.39
CA MET A 537 -7.76 -24.30 -43.32
C MET A 537 -8.56 -23.91 -44.57
N LYS A 538 -8.48 -24.67 -45.66
CA LYS A 538 -9.31 -24.53 -46.84
C LYS A 538 -10.63 -25.33 -46.77
N LEU A 539 -10.77 -26.23 -45.80
CA LEU A 539 -12.01 -26.97 -45.58
C LEU A 539 -13.07 -26.05 -44.97
N ASP A 540 -14.33 -26.49 -45.06
CA ASP A 540 -15.40 -25.81 -44.33
C ASP A 540 -15.12 -25.87 -42.84
N ILE A 541 -15.51 -24.82 -42.09
CA ILE A 541 -15.11 -24.64 -40.67
C ILE A 541 -15.49 -25.81 -39.78
N GLU A 542 -16.65 -26.46 -40.08
CA GLU A 542 -17.15 -27.59 -39.29
C GLU A 542 -16.33 -28.87 -39.52
N GLU A 543 -15.60 -28.96 -40.64
CA GLU A 543 -14.77 -30.13 -40.97
C GLU A 543 -13.33 -30.00 -40.48
N ARG A 544 -12.91 -28.80 -40.07
CA ARG A 544 -11.53 -28.53 -39.63
C ARG A 544 -11.28 -29.15 -38.28
N ARG A 545 -10.31 -30.07 -38.23
CA ARG A 545 -9.85 -30.69 -36.99
C ARG A 545 -8.45 -31.27 -37.15
N PHE A 546 -7.77 -31.61 -36.05
CA PHE A 546 -6.40 -32.11 -36.08
C PHE A 546 -6.24 -33.38 -36.93
N SER A 547 -7.17 -34.30 -36.85
CA SER A 547 -7.17 -35.53 -37.65
C SER A 547 -7.04 -35.29 -39.18
N MET A 548 -7.51 -34.15 -39.67
CA MET A 548 -7.47 -33.82 -41.12
C MET A 548 -6.04 -33.53 -41.60
N LEU A 549 -5.10 -33.17 -40.72
CA LEU A 549 -3.69 -33.03 -41.08
C LEU A 549 -3.10 -34.31 -41.60
N LEU A 550 -3.52 -35.45 -41.03
CA LEU A 550 -3.03 -36.77 -41.41
C LEU A 550 -3.48 -37.28 -42.78
N GLN A 551 -4.46 -36.61 -43.38
CA GLN A 551 -4.89 -36.91 -44.76
C GLN A 551 -3.92 -36.33 -45.79
N VAL A 552 -3.16 -35.32 -45.42
CA VAL A 552 -2.17 -34.66 -46.31
C VAL A 552 -0.77 -35.23 -46.07
N ILE A 553 -0.45 -35.59 -44.83
CA ILE A 553 0.91 -36.10 -44.47
C ILE A 553 1.04 -37.58 -44.90
N PRO A 554 2.09 -37.97 -45.67
CA PRO A 554 2.26 -39.33 -46.12
C PRO A 554 2.47 -40.31 -44.96
N ARG A 555 1.79 -41.42 -44.94
CA ARG A 555 1.83 -42.47 -43.88
C ARG A 555 3.23 -43.07 -43.66
N SER A 556 4.11 -43.00 -44.65
CA SER A 556 5.48 -43.51 -44.58
C SER A 556 6.44 -42.58 -43.82
N THR A 557 6.03 -41.36 -43.51
CA THR A 557 6.91 -40.37 -42.89
C THR A 557 7.01 -40.57 -41.38
N PRO A 558 8.17 -40.34 -40.75
CA PRO A 558 8.30 -40.29 -39.29
C PRO A 558 7.36 -39.25 -38.65
N LEU A 559 7.03 -38.16 -39.33
CA LEU A 559 6.11 -37.15 -38.91
C LEU A 559 4.70 -37.71 -38.69
N TYR A 560 4.21 -38.52 -39.62
CA TYR A 560 2.90 -39.18 -39.47
C TYR A 560 2.81 -40.03 -38.20
N ILE A 561 3.87 -40.80 -37.88
CA ILE A 561 3.92 -41.65 -36.68
C ILE A 561 3.85 -40.80 -35.42
N ARG A 562 4.50 -39.63 -35.41
CA ARG A 562 4.46 -38.70 -34.24
C ARG A 562 3.12 -38.00 -34.07
N LEU A 563 2.45 -37.68 -35.17
CA LEU A 563 1.17 -36.96 -35.14
C LEU A 563 -0.05 -37.87 -34.95
N ARG A 564 0.02 -39.15 -35.33
CA ARG A 564 -1.13 -40.07 -35.23
C ARG A 564 -1.70 -40.24 -33.82
N LYS A 565 -0.86 -40.07 -32.77
CA LYS A 565 -1.29 -40.15 -31.35
C LYS A 565 -2.26 -39.02 -30.94
N TRP A 566 -2.34 -37.96 -31.76
CA TRP A 566 -3.22 -36.82 -31.53
C TRP A 566 -4.53 -36.88 -32.36
N SER A 567 -4.77 -37.96 -33.07
CA SER A 567 -5.88 -38.06 -34.01
C SER A 567 -6.91 -39.10 -33.53
N HIS A 568 -8.18 -38.71 -33.42
CA HIS A 568 -9.27 -39.67 -33.14
C HIS A 568 -9.42 -40.70 -34.24
N PHE A 569 -9.19 -40.35 -35.51
CA PHE A 569 -9.30 -41.26 -36.66
C PHE A 569 -8.27 -42.37 -36.62
N GLU A 570 -7.15 -42.18 -36.00
CA GLU A 570 -6.10 -43.15 -35.80
C GLU A 570 -6.14 -43.86 -34.41
N GLY A 571 -7.18 -43.56 -33.59
CA GLY A 571 -7.30 -44.09 -32.25
C GLY A 571 -6.20 -43.54 -31.29
N GLY A 572 -5.75 -42.30 -31.50
CA GLY A 572 -4.65 -41.68 -30.78
C GLY A 572 -4.98 -41.45 -29.31
N GLU A 573 -4.05 -41.76 -28.41
CA GLU A 573 -4.18 -41.67 -26.95
C GLU A 573 -4.27 -40.23 -26.42
N LEU A 574 -3.77 -39.24 -27.20
CA LEU A 574 -3.78 -37.82 -26.87
C LEU A 574 -4.82 -37.04 -27.71
N ALA A 575 -5.66 -37.72 -28.49
CA ALA A 575 -6.62 -37.09 -29.39
C ALA A 575 -7.64 -36.21 -28.65
N TRP A 576 -8.07 -36.63 -27.46
CA TRP A 576 -9.00 -35.92 -26.61
C TRP A 576 -8.53 -34.51 -26.22
N ILE A 577 -7.21 -34.23 -26.32
CA ILE A 577 -6.66 -32.91 -25.97
C ILE A 577 -6.85 -31.87 -27.09
N VAL A 578 -6.67 -32.26 -28.36
CA VAL A 578 -6.50 -31.33 -29.48
C VAL A 578 -7.41 -31.58 -30.68
N ASP A 579 -8.08 -32.72 -30.74
CA ASP A 579 -8.84 -33.17 -31.92
C ASP A 579 -10.34 -33.16 -31.70
N SER A 580 -10.84 -32.24 -30.87
CA SER A 580 -12.26 -32.07 -30.63
C SER A 580 -13.02 -31.79 -31.94
N PRO A 581 -14.19 -32.44 -32.20
CA PRO A 581 -14.93 -32.24 -33.43
C PRO A 581 -15.53 -30.83 -33.57
N LYS A 582 -15.80 -30.18 -32.44
CA LYS A 582 -16.31 -28.81 -32.37
C LYS A 582 -15.50 -28.00 -31.36
N ASN A 583 -15.18 -26.76 -31.73
CA ASN A 583 -14.60 -25.81 -30.82
C ASN A 583 -15.66 -25.25 -29.86
N LEU A 584 -15.52 -25.49 -28.57
CA LEU A 584 -16.41 -24.99 -27.52
C LEU A 584 -15.87 -23.68 -26.91
N PHE A 585 -14.69 -23.23 -27.34
CA PHE A 585 -13.96 -22.10 -26.77
C PHE A 585 -13.77 -21.02 -27.83
N ASN A 586 -14.66 -20.06 -27.84
CA ASN A 586 -14.40 -18.83 -28.57
C ASN A 586 -13.93 -17.76 -27.58
N PRO A 587 -12.67 -17.34 -27.61
CA PRO A 587 -12.12 -16.37 -26.65
C PRO A 587 -12.82 -15.00 -26.69
N TYR A 588 -13.58 -14.72 -27.74
CA TYR A 588 -14.34 -13.47 -27.86
C TYR A 588 -15.67 -13.51 -27.09
N ASP A 589 -16.16 -14.70 -26.71
CA ASP A 589 -17.40 -14.88 -25.99
C ASP A 589 -17.20 -14.81 -24.46
N PHE A 590 -15.95 -14.80 -24.00
CA PHE A 590 -15.63 -14.87 -22.58
C PHE A 590 -14.83 -13.66 -22.12
N ASP A 591 -15.38 -12.91 -21.19
CA ASP A 591 -14.65 -11.85 -20.49
C ASP A 591 -13.78 -12.40 -19.34
N LYS A 592 -14.20 -13.52 -18.76
CA LYS A 592 -13.57 -14.14 -17.61
C LYS A 592 -13.51 -15.64 -17.81
N ILE A 593 -12.31 -16.20 -17.81
CA ILE A 593 -12.09 -17.62 -18.07
C ILE A 593 -11.06 -18.20 -17.09
N GLY A 594 -11.36 -19.40 -16.60
CA GLY A 594 -10.45 -20.17 -15.75
C GLY A 594 -10.29 -21.61 -16.28
N PHE A 595 -9.09 -22.15 -16.17
CA PHE A 595 -8.75 -23.51 -16.59
C PHE A 595 -8.10 -24.28 -15.44
N ASP A 596 -8.70 -25.43 -15.10
CA ASP A 596 -8.02 -26.39 -14.24
C ASP A 596 -6.94 -27.15 -15.00
N THR A 597 -5.69 -26.89 -14.66
CA THR A 597 -4.53 -27.51 -15.31
C THR A 597 -4.00 -28.73 -14.56
N THR A 598 -4.69 -29.19 -13.52
CA THR A 598 -4.23 -30.26 -12.61
C THR A 598 -3.87 -31.54 -13.34
N THR A 599 -4.76 -32.03 -14.21
CA THR A 599 -4.55 -33.27 -14.99
C THR A 599 -3.23 -33.29 -15.76
N PHE A 600 -2.82 -32.15 -16.28
CA PHE A 600 -1.60 -31.98 -17.06
C PHE A 600 -0.34 -31.73 -16.23
N LEU A 601 -0.50 -31.16 -15.02
CA LEU A 601 0.63 -30.79 -14.17
C LEU A 601 1.00 -31.87 -13.14
N GLU A 602 0.08 -32.74 -12.75
CA GLU A 602 0.36 -33.84 -11.81
C GLU A 602 1.25 -34.93 -12.43
N THR A 603 1.14 -35.15 -13.74
CA THR A 603 1.99 -36.07 -14.47
C THR A 603 3.18 -35.34 -15.05
N GLN A 604 4.32 -35.41 -14.39
CA GLN A 604 5.55 -34.73 -14.86
C GLN A 604 5.94 -35.25 -16.25
N GLY A 605 6.10 -34.31 -17.21
CA GLY A 605 6.45 -34.62 -18.60
C GLY A 605 5.28 -35.14 -19.46
N HIS A 606 4.04 -34.89 -19.08
CA HIS A 606 2.88 -35.20 -19.90
C HIS A 606 2.96 -34.50 -21.26
N GLU A 607 3.03 -35.26 -22.36
CA GLU A 607 3.26 -34.76 -23.72
C GLU A 607 2.21 -33.75 -24.18
N GLY A 608 0.98 -33.81 -23.65
CA GLY A 608 -0.12 -32.90 -23.98
C GLY A 608 -0.05 -31.53 -23.35
N THR A 609 0.81 -31.34 -22.34
CA THR A 609 0.84 -30.10 -21.55
C THR A 609 1.29 -28.89 -22.40
N GLU A 610 2.38 -29.02 -23.13
CA GLU A 610 2.92 -27.92 -23.97
C GLU A 610 1.94 -27.53 -25.10
N PRO A 611 1.38 -28.48 -25.88
CA PRO A 611 0.36 -28.15 -26.87
C PRO A 611 -0.89 -27.50 -26.29
N LEU A 612 -1.41 -28.02 -25.18
CA LEU A 612 -2.58 -27.42 -24.48
C LEU A 612 -2.26 -26.00 -24.04
N PHE A 613 -1.18 -25.79 -23.32
CA PHE A 613 -0.81 -24.47 -22.85
C PHE A 613 -0.64 -23.47 -23.99
N SER A 614 -0.08 -23.90 -25.11
CA SER A 614 0.05 -23.05 -26.31
C SER A 614 -1.32 -22.54 -26.78
N VAL A 615 -2.36 -23.38 -26.77
CA VAL A 615 -3.72 -22.98 -27.15
C VAL A 615 -4.32 -22.02 -26.12
N LEU A 616 -4.23 -22.35 -24.81
CA LEU A 616 -4.77 -21.50 -23.75
C LEU A 616 -4.15 -20.10 -23.76
N LEU A 617 -2.83 -20.03 -23.95
CA LEU A 617 -2.10 -18.77 -23.99
C LEU A 617 -2.37 -17.96 -25.28
N TYR A 618 -2.63 -18.63 -26.39
CA TYR A 618 -3.09 -17.99 -27.61
C TYR A 618 -4.48 -17.36 -27.38
N TYR A 619 -5.39 -18.06 -26.71
CA TYR A 619 -6.70 -17.54 -26.34
C TYR A 619 -6.60 -16.31 -25.45
N LYS A 620 -5.69 -16.33 -24.47
CA LYS A 620 -5.38 -15.15 -23.66
C LYS A 620 -4.92 -13.96 -24.52
N ASP A 621 -4.04 -14.21 -25.50
CA ASP A 621 -3.57 -13.14 -26.39
C ASP A 621 -4.70 -12.59 -27.29
N LEU A 622 -5.72 -13.40 -27.65
CA LEU A 622 -6.89 -12.93 -28.36
C LEU A 622 -7.79 -12.05 -27.47
N MET A 623 -7.99 -12.41 -26.19
CA MET A 623 -8.73 -11.58 -25.23
C MET A 623 -8.11 -10.18 -25.11
N LYS A 624 -6.79 -10.09 -25.12
CA LYS A 624 -6.04 -8.83 -25.08
C LYS A 624 -6.35 -7.85 -26.20
N LYS A 625 -6.78 -8.33 -27.38
CA LYS A 625 -7.14 -7.47 -28.52
C LYS A 625 -8.32 -6.54 -28.20
N SER A 626 -9.08 -6.79 -27.13
CA SER A 626 -10.15 -5.90 -26.66
C SER A 626 -9.65 -4.54 -26.14
N GLY A 627 -8.37 -4.42 -25.78
CA GLY A 627 -7.79 -3.21 -25.17
C GLY A 627 -8.25 -2.94 -23.73
N ARG A 628 -9.00 -3.85 -23.10
CA ARG A 628 -9.43 -3.76 -21.70
C ARG A 628 -8.30 -4.21 -20.76
N LEU A 629 -8.39 -3.79 -19.51
CA LEU A 629 -7.52 -4.29 -18.44
C LEU A 629 -7.66 -5.82 -18.34
N LEU A 630 -6.55 -6.54 -18.39
CA LEU A 630 -6.50 -8.00 -18.29
C LEU A 630 -5.67 -8.43 -17.09
N LEU A 631 -6.30 -9.13 -16.15
CA LEU A 631 -5.61 -9.82 -15.06
C LEU A 631 -5.41 -11.29 -15.43
N SER A 632 -4.15 -11.70 -15.50
CA SER A 632 -3.77 -13.09 -15.69
C SER A 632 -3.21 -13.67 -14.40
N ILE A 633 -3.85 -14.69 -13.82
CA ILE A 633 -3.41 -15.37 -12.60
C ILE A 633 -2.85 -16.74 -12.97
N VAL A 634 -1.70 -17.07 -12.39
CA VAL A 634 -1.07 -18.39 -12.54
C VAL A 634 -0.80 -18.96 -11.16
N GLU A 635 -1.63 -19.96 -10.79
CA GLU A 635 -1.49 -20.71 -9.55
C GLU A 635 -0.33 -21.70 -9.62
N GLU A 636 0.41 -21.81 -8.52
CA GLU A 636 1.65 -22.62 -8.42
C GLU A 636 2.56 -22.43 -9.65
N PHE A 637 2.76 -21.18 -10.02
CA PHE A 637 3.34 -20.74 -11.30
C PHE A 637 4.68 -21.39 -11.66
N TYR A 638 5.44 -21.88 -10.69
CA TYR A 638 6.71 -22.56 -10.92
C TYR A 638 6.56 -23.87 -11.73
N ILE A 639 5.38 -24.54 -11.62
CA ILE A 639 5.11 -25.75 -12.39
C ILE A 639 4.84 -25.40 -13.86
N PRO A 640 3.88 -24.53 -14.21
CA PRO A 640 3.69 -24.08 -15.59
C PRO A 640 4.94 -23.42 -16.20
N CYS A 641 5.76 -22.72 -15.41
CA CYS A 641 7.01 -22.11 -15.87
C CYS A 641 8.11 -23.14 -16.26
N SER A 642 7.95 -24.41 -15.95
CA SER A 642 8.86 -25.45 -16.45
C SER A 642 8.65 -25.77 -17.93
N TYR A 643 7.54 -25.28 -18.51
CA TYR A 643 7.20 -25.46 -19.91
C TYR A 643 7.59 -24.21 -20.73
N PRO A 644 8.35 -24.36 -21.85
CA PRO A 644 8.90 -23.25 -22.60
C PRO A 644 7.87 -22.20 -23.05
N THR A 645 6.69 -22.63 -23.49
CA THR A 645 5.63 -21.71 -23.97
C THR A 645 5.14 -20.80 -22.83
N THR A 646 4.88 -21.37 -21.65
CA THR A 646 4.42 -20.61 -20.47
C THR A 646 5.54 -19.74 -19.93
N GLU A 647 6.78 -20.25 -19.87
CA GLU A 647 7.94 -19.46 -19.46
C GLU A 647 8.09 -18.22 -20.32
N GLN A 648 8.05 -18.38 -21.66
CA GLN A 648 8.17 -17.26 -22.60
C GLN A 648 7.02 -16.26 -22.48
N MET A 649 5.79 -16.75 -22.30
CA MET A 649 4.62 -15.88 -22.10
C MET A 649 4.77 -15.03 -20.84
N ILE A 650 5.06 -15.64 -19.69
CA ILE A 650 5.23 -14.91 -18.43
C ILE A 650 6.36 -13.88 -18.59
N LYS A 651 7.50 -14.27 -19.14
CA LYS A 651 8.63 -13.37 -19.39
C LYS A 651 8.28 -12.20 -20.30
N ARG A 652 7.50 -12.45 -21.36
CA ARG A 652 7.01 -11.41 -22.27
C ARG A 652 6.06 -10.48 -21.54
N THR A 653 5.06 -11.02 -20.82
CA THR A 653 4.06 -10.23 -20.12
C THR A 653 4.68 -9.38 -19.02
N LEU A 654 5.61 -9.90 -18.24
CA LEU A 654 6.38 -9.13 -17.25
C LEU A 654 7.06 -7.89 -17.88
N LYS A 655 7.58 -8.00 -19.10
CA LYS A 655 8.28 -6.90 -19.78
C LYS A 655 7.35 -5.94 -20.51
N THR A 656 6.27 -6.42 -21.11
CA THR A 656 5.44 -5.64 -22.04
C THR A 656 4.00 -5.41 -21.55
N GLY A 657 3.57 -6.07 -20.49
CA GLY A 657 2.18 -6.03 -20.00
C GLY A 657 1.67 -4.62 -19.72
N ARG A 658 2.53 -3.72 -19.20
CA ARG A 658 2.18 -2.31 -18.98
C ARG A 658 1.64 -1.61 -20.24
N LEU A 659 2.20 -1.92 -21.42
CA LEU A 659 1.82 -1.29 -22.70
C LEU A 659 0.49 -1.81 -23.23
N THR A 660 0.04 -2.96 -22.76
CA THR A 660 -1.15 -3.66 -23.23
C THR A 660 -2.27 -3.73 -22.21
N GLY A 661 -2.10 -3.10 -21.04
CA GLY A 661 -3.06 -3.18 -19.94
C GLY A 661 -3.15 -4.56 -19.28
N GLU A 662 -2.14 -5.44 -19.48
CA GLU A 662 -2.10 -6.76 -18.86
C GLU A 662 -1.18 -6.75 -17.63
N PHE A 663 -1.63 -7.36 -16.54
CA PHE A 663 -0.81 -7.61 -15.36
C PHE A 663 -0.98 -9.02 -14.83
N LEU A 664 0.11 -9.55 -14.24
CA LEU A 664 0.20 -10.93 -13.76
C LEU A 664 0.03 -10.98 -12.23
N GLY A 665 -0.76 -11.94 -11.77
CA GLY A 665 -0.74 -12.45 -10.42
C GLY A 665 -0.02 -13.80 -10.39
N LEU A 666 1.17 -13.85 -9.82
CA LEU A 666 1.96 -15.08 -9.69
C LEU A 666 1.81 -15.59 -8.25
N VAL A 667 1.22 -16.77 -8.09
CA VAL A 667 0.90 -17.33 -6.77
C VAL A 667 1.68 -18.61 -6.54
N SER A 668 2.27 -18.77 -5.33
CA SER A 668 2.98 -19.99 -4.94
C SER A 668 3.07 -20.15 -3.42
N GLN A 669 3.58 -21.30 -2.98
CA GLN A 669 3.68 -21.60 -1.55
C GLN A 669 4.95 -21.05 -0.92
N SER A 670 6.04 -20.97 -1.64
CA SER A 670 7.33 -20.54 -1.10
C SER A 670 8.21 -19.80 -2.12
N PRO A 671 9.15 -18.97 -1.65
CA PRO A 671 10.17 -18.37 -2.52
C PRO A 671 11.06 -19.42 -3.20
N ALA A 672 11.29 -20.58 -2.57
CA ALA A 672 12.14 -21.63 -3.11
C ALA A 672 11.62 -22.14 -4.47
N ASP A 673 10.29 -22.16 -4.64
CA ASP A 673 9.64 -22.55 -5.88
C ASP A 673 9.89 -21.52 -6.99
N ALA A 674 9.80 -20.24 -6.65
CA ALA A 674 10.12 -19.14 -7.58
C ALA A 674 11.60 -19.17 -8.00
N ILE A 675 12.51 -19.43 -7.06
CA ILE A 675 13.96 -19.44 -7.28
C ILE A 675 14.40 -20.55 -8.25
N ARG A 676 13.69 -21.65 -8.29
CA ARG A 676 13.95 -22.77 -9.23
C ARG A 676 13.57 -22.42 -10.67
N SER A 677 12.76 -21.39 -10.86
CA SER A 677 12.35 -20.97 -12.22
C SER A 677 13.47 -20.26 -12.96
N ASN A 678 13.64 -20.53 -14.26
CA ASN A 678 14.59 -19.83 -15.16
C ASN A 678 14.26 -18.34 -15.32
N ILE A 679 13.05 -17.91 -14.92
CA ILE A 679 12.59 -16.52 -15.00
C ILE A 679 12.55 -15.84 -13.64
N PHE A 680 13.26 -16.36 -12.65
CA PHE A 680 13.26 -15.83 -11.30
C PHE A 680 13.65 -14.34 -11.25
N GLU A 681 14.76 -13.95 -11.88
CA GLU A 681 15.23 -12.56 -11.87
C GLU A 681 14.19 -11.60 -12.48
N PRO A 682 13.63 -11.87 -13.70
CA PRO A 682 12.51 -11.08 -14.22
C PRO A 682 11.29 -11.01 -13.29
N ILE A 683 10.94 -12.09 -12.58
CA ILE A 683 9.83 -12.07 -11.64
C ILE A 683 10.11 -11.09 -10.50
N VAL A 684 11.28 -11.17 -9.87
CA VAL A 684 11.65 -10.32 -8.74
C VAL A 684 11.71 -8.84 -9.12
N GLU A 685 12.28 -8.54 -10.30
CA GLU A 685 12.45 -7.17 -10.80
C GLU A 685 11.13 -6.53 -11.23
N GLN A 686 10.24 -7.28 -11.89
CA GLN A 686 9.05 -6.74 -12.52
C GLN A 686 7.78 -6.83 -11.64
N THR A 687 7.80 -7.59 -10.53
CA THR A 687 6.71 -7.59 -9.57
C THR A 687 6.90 -6.47 -8.55
N SER A 688 6.30 -5.32 -8.82
CA SER A 688 6.34 -4.15 -7.93
C SER A 688 5.70 -4.40 -6.58
N THR A 689 4.72 -5.29 -6.51
CA THR A 689 3.99 -5.66 -5.30
C THR A 689 4.25 -7.11 -4.92
N LYS A 690 4.71 -7.32 -3.70
CA LYS A 690 4.93 -8.63 -3.12
C LYS A 690 4.06 -8.81 -1.88
N ILE A 691 3.18 -9.80 -1.90
CA ILE A 691 2.24 -10.13 -0.81
C ILE A 691 2.71 -11.42 -0.18
N MET A 692 3.09 -11.38 1.10
CA MET A 692 3.70 -12.51 1.80
C MET A 692 2.88 -12.89 3.02
N LEU A 693 2.25 -14.05 2.94
CA LEU A 693 1.50 -14.63 4.03
C LEU A 693 2.44 -15.42 4.98
N PRO A 694 2.02 -15.71 6.20
CA PRO A 694 2.85 -16.41 7.18
C PRO A 694 3.45 -17.71 6.66
N ASN A 695 4.74 -17.92 6.94
CA ASN A 695 5.43 -19.17 6.67
C ASN A 695 6.38 -19.48 7.84
N PRO A 696 5.99 -20.35 8.79
CA PRO A 696 6.82 -20.69 9.95
C PRO A 696 8.13 -21.37 9.58
N ASP A 697 8.15 -22.09 8.46
CA ASP A 697 9.31 -22.82 7.98
C ASP A 697 10.23 -21.97 7.08
N ALA A 698 10.00 -20.64 7.08
CA ALA A 698 10.75 -19.70 6.25
C ALA A 698 12.22 -19.63 6.63
N GLU A 699 13.09 -19.61 5.62
CA GLU A 699 14.52 -19.38 5.72
C GLU A 699 14.89 -18.07 5.04
N TYR A 700 15.78 -17.27 5.68
CA TYR A 700 16.17 -15.98 5.13
C TYR A 700 17.16 -16.10 3.98
N LYS A 701 18.33 -16.72 4.28
CA LYS A 701 19.44 -16.82 3.31
C LYS A 701 19.07 -17.70 2.12
N GLY A 702 19.33 -17.20 0.92
CA GLY A 702 19.11 -17.96 -0.32
C GLY A 702 17.62 -18.15 -0.69
N SER A 703 16.67 -17.63 0.12
CA SER A 703 15.24 -17.70 -0.09
C SER A 703 14.60 -16.31 -0.06
N TYR A 704 14.10 -15.85 1.07
CA TYR A 704 13.43 -14.54 1.18
C TYR A 704 14.36 -13.34 0.91
N GLU A 705 15.65 -13.48 1.19
CA GLU A 705 16.67 -12.49 0.80
C GLU A 705 16.69 -12.25 -0.71
N ARG A 706 16.63 -13.32 -1.52
CA ARG A 706 16.68 -13.24 -2.98
C ARG A 706 15.45 -12.57 -3.60
N ILE A 707 14.29 -12.64 -2.96
CA ILE A 707 13.09 -11.92 -3.39
C ILE A 707 13.03 -10.47 -2.88
N GLY A 708 14.10 -10.01 -2.22
CA GLY A 708 14.28 -8.62 -1.82
C GLY A 708 13.70 -8.27 -0.44
N LEU A 709 13.46 -9.24 0.46
CA LEU A 709 13.08 -8.94 1.83
C LEU A 709 14.30 -8.48 2.65
N SER A 710 14.11 -7.42 3.43
CA SER A 710 15.05 -7.06 4.48
C SER A 710 15.01 -8.10 5.63
N ARG A 711 16.06 -8.13 6.45
CA ARG A 711 16.06 -8.99 7.65
C ARG A 711 14.90 -8.63 8.60
N LYS A 712 14.59 -7.36 8.74
CA LYS A 712 13.48 -6.88 9.57
C LYS A 712 12.15 -7.40 9.05
N ASP A 713 11.87 -7.26 7.74
CA ASP A 713 10.67 -7.80 7.09
C ASP A 713 10.53 -9.30 7.30
N PHE A 714 11.64 -10.03 7.15
CA PHE A 714 11.66 -11.47 7.33
C PHE A 714 11.32 -11.88 8.78
N TYR A 715 11.90 -11.23 9.78
CA TYR A 715 11.58 -11.55 11.18
C TYR A 715 10.15 -11.16 11.56
N LEU A 716 9.63 -10.06 11.01
CA LEU A 716 8.22 -9.70 11.16
C LEU A 716 7.31 -10.80 10.58
N LEU A 717 7.59 -11.25 9.35
CA LEU A 717 6.83 -12.31 8.69
C LEU A 717 6.91 -13.64 9.44
N LYS A 718 8.10 -14.05 9.86
CA LYS A 718 8.35 -15.30 10.58
C LYS A 718 7.68 -15.35 11.96
N GLY A 719 7.51 -14.18 12.60
CA GLY A 719 6.82 -14.03 13.88
C GLY A 719 5.29 -14.04 13.78
N LEU A 720 4.72 -14.08 12.57
CA LEU A 720 3.27 -14.12 12.39
C LEU A 720 2.73 -15.52 12.58
N ASP A 721 1.67 -15.64 13.38
CA ASP A 721 0.86 -16.85 13.45
C ASP A 721 0.05 -17.04 12.15
N LYS A 722 -0.10 -18.27 11.68
CA LYS A 722 -0.93 -18.64 10.54
C LYS A 722 -2.40 -18.19 10.70
N GLU A 723 -2.90 -18.21 11.93
CA GLU A 723 -4.28 -17.83 12.24
C GLU A 723 -4.47 -16.33 12.45
N SER A 724 -3.40 -15.56 12.53
CA SER A 724 -3.45 -14.10 12.78
C SER A 724 -4.12 -13.31 11.68
N ARG A 725 -4.26 -13.90 10.47
CA ARG A 725 -4.79 -13.25 9.26
C ARG A 725 -4.01 -11.98 8.88
N LYS A 726 -2.77 -11.87 9.34
CA LYS A 726 -1.85 -10.79 9.00
C LYS A 726 -0.88 -11.27 7.93
N PHE A 727 -0.47 -10.35 7.07
CA PHE A 727 0.50 -10.62 6.02
C PHE A 727 1.33 -9.37 5.75
N LEU A 728 2.48 -9.55 5.13
CA LEU A 728 3.37 -8.47 4.75
C LEU A 728 3.11 -8.08 3.29
N VAL A 729 2.90 -6.79 3.03
CA VAL A 729 2.92 -6.22 1.69
C VAL A 729 4.19 -5.41 1.53
N LYS A 730 4.95 -5.69 0.48
CA LYS A 730 6.15 -4.96 0.12
C LYS A 730 6.01 -4.32 -1.25
N GLN A 731 6.27 -3.00 -1.32
CA GLN A 731 6.25 -2.21 -2.55
C GLN A 731 7.43 -1.25 -2.56
N SER A 732 8.23 -1.27 -3.62
CA SER A 732 9.32 -0.29 -3.88
C SER A 732 10.18 0.08 -2.66
N GLY A 733 10.61 -0.87 -1.86
CA GLY A 733 11.44 -0.60 -0.66
C GLY A 733 10.65 -0.35 0.63
N SER A 734 9.37 0.00 0.56
CA SER A 734 8.48 0.11 1.73
C SER A 734 7.73 -1.19 1.97
N SER A 735 7.50 -1.51 3.24
CA SER A 735 6.64 -2.63 3.61
C SER A 735 5.70 -2.27 4.75
N THR A 736 4.56 -2.95 4.80
CA THR A 736 3.60 -2.82 5.90
C THR A 736 2.99 -4.17 6.23
N LEU A 737 2.65 -4.35 7.51
CA LEU A 737 1.80 -5.45 7.93
C LEU A 737 0.35 -5.05 7.71
N ALA A 738 -0.35 -5.83 6.90
CA ALA A 738 -1.78 -5.71 6.68
C ALA A 738 -2.55 -6.80 7.43
N HIS A 739 -3.72 -6.47 7.93
CA HIS A 739 -4.63 -7.40 8.60
C HIS A 739 -5.87 -7.60 7.75
N PHE A 740 -6.07 -8.83 7.30
CA PHE A 740 -7.21 -9.25 6.48
C PHE A 740 -8.31 -9.84 7.37
N ASP A 741 -9.20 -9.00 7.82
CA ASP A 741 -10.28 -9.35 8.75
C ASP A 741 -11.58 -9.67 8.01
N LEU A 742 -11.95 -10.95 7.99
CA LEU A 742 -13.18 -11.46 7.41
C LEU A 742 -14.22 -11.86 8.48
N SER A 743 -14.11 -11.35 9.70
CA SER A 743 -15.04 -11.70 10.80
C SER A 743 -16.50 -11.39 10.46
N HIS A 744 -16.75 -10.38 9.63
CA HIS A 744 -18.07 -9.96 9.15
C HIS A 744 -18.53 -10.72 7.88
N CYS A 745 -17.66 -11.52 7.26
CA CYS A 745 -17.90 -12.17 5.97
C CYS A 745 -17.94 -13.70 6.06
N LYS A 746 -18.21 -14.27 7.22
CA LYS A 746 -18.12 -15.73 7.46
C LYS A 746 -19.04 -16.54 6.56
N GLU A 747 -20.19 -16.01 6.19
CA GLU A 747 -21.14 -16.63 5.28
C GLU A 747 -20.58 -16.83 3.86
N PHE A 748 -19.68 -15.99 3.40
CA PHE A 748 -19.09 -16.07 2.05
C PHE A 748 -17.85 -16.97 1.98
N LEU A 749 -17.29 -17.38 3.12
CA LEU A 749 -16.08 -18.22 3.16
C LEU A 749 -16.19 -19.51 2.33
N PRO A 750 -17.33 -20.23 2.26
CA PRO A 750 -17.44 -21.43 1.42
C PRO A 750 -17.12 -21.18 -0.05
N ILE A 751 -17.39 -19.96 -0.57
CA ILE A 751 -17.13 -19.60 -1.96
C ILE A 751 -15.69 -19.10 -2.14
N ILE A 752 -15.24 -18.20 -1.26
CA ILE A 752 -13.94 -17.51 -1.45
C ILE A 752 -12.74 -18.30 -0.94
N SER A 753 -12.94 -19.35 -0.13
CA SER A 753 -11.82 -20.15 0.41
C SER A 753 -11.50 -21.42 -0.38
N GLY A 754 -12.37 -21.84 -1.30
CA GLY A 754 -12.24 -23.05 -2.09
C GLY A 754 -12.09 -24.32 -1.23
N SER A 755 -12.98 -25.28 -1.35
CA SER A 755 -12.82 -26.57 -0.70
C SER A 755 -13.35 -27.69 -1.60
N THR A 756 -12.76 -28.87 -1.55
CA THR A 756 -13.19 -30.02 -2.36
C THR A 756 -14.67 -30.35 -2.13
N LEU A 757 -15.13 -30.28 -0.88
CA LEU A 757 -16.54 -30.48 -0.56
C LEU A 757 -17.41 -29.39 -1.20
N GLY A 758 -16.97 -28.14 -1.13
CA GLY A 758 -17.68 -27.01 -1.76
C GLY A 758 -17.75 -27.17 -3.27
N GLN A 759 -16.68 -27.61 -3.93
CA GLN A 759 -16.66 -27.88 -5.36
C GLN A 759 -17.70 -28.93 -5.76
N GLN A 760 -17.75 -30.05 -5.04
CA GLN A 760 -18.73 -31.14 -5.29
C GLN A 760 -20.17 -30.69 -5.09
N GLU A 761 -20.48 -29.97 -4.03
CA GLU A 761 -21.85 -29.48 -3.79
C GLU A 761 -22.23 -28.36 -4.79
N CYS A 762 -21.31 -27.50 -5.17
CA CYS A 762 -21.52 -26.49 -6.20
C CYS A 762 -21.85 -27.14 -7.56
N GLU A 763 -21.11 -28.19 -7.94
CA GLU A 763 -21.33 -28.92 -9.19
C GLU A 763 -22.71 -29.60 -9.23
N LYS A 764 -23.13 -30.24 -8.13
CA LYS A 764 -24.48 -30.85 -7.98
C LYS A 764 -25.58 -29.79 -8.12
N ILE A 765 -25.43 -28.65 -7.48
CA ILE A 765 -26.46 -27.59 -7.52
C ILE A 765 -26.52 -27.00 -8.92
N ARG A 766 -25.38 -26.71 -9.55
CA ARG A 766 -25.35 -26.14 -10.91
C ARG A 766 -25.85 -27.11 -11.97
N SER A 767 -25.63 -28.39 -11.84
CA SER A 767 -26.16 -29.40 -12.75
C SER A 767 -27.71 -29.44 -12.77
N ILE A 768 -28.34 -29.00 -11.65
CA ILE A 768 -29.80 -29.00 -11.51
C ILE A 768 -30.40 -27.63 -11.87
N TYR A 769 -29.78 -26.56 -11.41
CA TYR A 769 -30.35 -25.19 -11.46
C TYR A 769 -29.69 -24.26 -12.49
N GLY A 770 -28.62 -24.74 -13.15
CA GLY A 770 -27.87 -23.97 -14.15
C GLY A 770 -26.73 -23.13 -13.57
N ASP A 771 -26.05 -22.38 -14.46
CA ASP A 771 -24.80 -21.68 -14.19
C ASP A 771 -24.99 -20.24 -13.71
N ASP A 772 -26.23 -19.74 -13.64
CA ASP A 772 -26.49 -18.36 -13.21
C ASP A 772 -26.12 -18.18 -11.73
N PRO A 773 -25.11 -17.30 -11.40
CA PRO A 773 -24.70 -17.05 -10.04
C PRO A 773 -25.82 -16.54 -9.12
N ASP A 774 -26.75 -15.75 -9.64
CA ASP A 774 -27.89 -15.23 -8.86
C ASP A 774 -28.83 -16.35 -8.38
N ILE A 775 -28.82 -17.51 -9.06
CA ILE A 775 -29.66 -18.66 -8.74
C ILE A 775 -28.91 -19.67 -7.85
N TRP A 776 -27.72 -20.13 -8.27
CA TRP A 776 -27.03 -21.22 -7.55
C TRP A 776 -26.35 -20.78 -6.25
N ILE A 777 -25.87 -19.53 -6.12
CA ILE A 777 -25.14 -19.09 -4.94
C ILE A 777 -25.99 -19.15 -3.65
N PRO A 778 -27.23 -18.64 -3.61
CA PRO A 778 -28.06 -18.75 -2.41
C PRO A 778 -28.29 -20.19 -1.98
N LEU A 779 -28.60 -21.10 -2.91
CA LEU A 779 -28.82 -22.52 -2.66
C LEU A 779 -27.56 -23.21 -2.13
N PHE A 780 -26.42 -22.85 -2.71
CA PHE A 780 -25.11 -23.38 -2.27
C PHE A 780 -24.76 -22.95 -0.85
N LEU A 781 -24.94 -21.66 -0.52
CA LEU A 781 -24.63 -21.16 0.82
C LEU A 781 -25.55 -21.78 1.87
N GLU A 782 -26.84 -21.96 1.57
CA GLU A 782 -27.78 -22.64 2.44
C GLU A 782 -27.36 -24.11 2.68
N ARG A 783 -27.00 -24.83 1.62
CA ARG A 783 -26.52 -26.22 1.72
C ARG A 783 -25.23 -26.35 2.54
N MET A 784 -24.28 -25.42 2.34
CA MET A 784 -23.04 -25.43 3.11
C MET A 784 -23.28 -25.12 4.61
N GLU A 785 -24.27 -24.33 4.95
CA GLU A 785 -24.67 -24.08 6.32
C GLU A 785 -25.34 -25.31 6.98
N GLU A 786 -26.19 -26.03 6.23
CA GLU A 786 -26.74 -27.31 6.67
C GLU A 786 -25.63 -28.32 7.00
N ILE A 787 -24.68 -28.53 6.08
CA ILE A 787 -23.56 -29.45 6.27
C ILE A 787 -22.73 -29.06 7.49
N LYS A 788 -22.54 -27.78 7.72
CA LYS A 788 -21.84 -27.29 8.92
C LYS A 788 -22.59 -27.62 10.21
N LYS A 789 -23.92 -27.48 10.22
CA LYS A 789 -24.77 -27.85 11.35
C LYS A 789 -24.75 -29.36 11.60
N GLU A 790 -24.84 -30.19 10.55
CA GLU A 790 -24.73 -31.65 10.62
C GLU A 790 -23.40 -32.12 11.23
N LYS A 791 -22.28 -31.52 10.76
CA LYS A 791 -20.94 -31.81 11.31
C LYS A 791 -20.79 -31.39 12.76
N ALA A 792 -21.39 -30.28 13.16
CA ALA A 792 -21.38 -29.81 14.55
C ALA A 792 -22.16 -30.78 15.48
N ALA A 793 -23.33 -31.23 15.06
CA ALA A 793 -24.16 -32.19 15.77
C ALA A 793 -23.45 -33.54 15.94
N LEU A 794 -22.77 -34.06 14.91
CA LEU A 794 -21.97 -35.27 14.97
C LEU A 794 -20.80 -35.16 15.96
N LYS A 795 -20.12 -34.01 16.02
CA LYS A 795 -19.04 -33.78 16.99
C LYS A 795 -19.55 -33.73 18.43
N GLN A 796 -20.72 -33.12 18.68
CA GLN A 796 -21.30 -33.08 20.02
C GLN A 796 -21.72 -34.51 20.49
N ASN A 797 -22.33 -35.30 19.61
CA ASN A 797 -22.69 -36.68 19.91
C ASN A 797 -21.47 -37.59 20.17
N SER A 798 -20.35 -37.34 19.47
CA SER A 798 -19.10 -38.09 19.68
C SER A 798 -18.40 -37.73 21.00
N GLN A 799 -18.54 -36.49 21.48
CA GLN A 799 -18.01 -36.04 22.78
C GLN A 799 -18.88 -36.46 23.95
N GLN A 800 -20.17 -36.74 23.75
CA GLN A 800 -21.06 -37.27 24.81
C GLN A 800 -20.92 -38.79 24.98
N ASN A 801 -20.33 -39.48 24.00
CA ASN A 801 -20.09 -40.95 24.05
C ASN A 801 -18.65 -41.31 24.43
N LEU A 802 -17.79 -40.33 24.75
CA LEU A 802 -16.47 -40.48 25.37
C LEU A 802 -16.51 -39.98 26.82
#